data_f81afbbc56f440c3b9c3a2ce2eeead57
#
_entry.id   f81afbbc56f440c3b9c3a2ce2eeead57
#
_cell.length_a   1.000
_cell.length_b   1.000
_cell.length_c   1.000
_cell.angle_alpha   90.00
_cell.angle_beta   90.00
_cell.angle_gamma   90.00
#
_symmetry.space_group_name_H-M   'P 1'
#
loop_
_entity.id
_entity.type
_entity.pdbx_description
1 polymer ?
#
loop_
_entity_poly.entity_id
_entity_poly.type
_entity_poly.pdbx_seq_one_letter_code
_entity_poly.pdbx_strand_id
1 'polypeptide(L)'
;MFNTHNPFNMYSSNDLKNTLGEASERVTRVLFIMALLISSLQGMAQSKFQAKAMHKTEAYKAGTRHTLAFEITNLTSATSSLSSKLELPANWNVITQPSVVQLKSQEKSFILYSFSIPTNEVPGLKKAYLELFNEDLSDSERTEIDFKVGVNHDIQVTSLTTPQYTQAGELIEVSFEIKNKGNVNEKIELSSRNNIEGDLIREIPANSSIVIKVNQKTNAKTYAVQSLLSDLKVLNKATEVSKTAYATTKVFPTKIAKQDAYLRYPMEASLYYNNYSNKNVGFSSAYVELRGNGFLDQKQNHYLNFIVRGPNQNHLSRFGINDQYSLIYRNRKNTTVFIGDHVFNINQLGLLGRFGFGARIDQKVNNWVLSAFYTKPRLVFNTKEPIFGGKAVYNASEFLKLGLSFSSSKEVPQYYNQQVANTAEGNGTIAVFEADYQDSKTQVRMELATSMNSETMDYATDVAISHKMGNLFYNGSTTMAGENYFGTLNNSLRYANSLSYNLSKWSLGVGQGYSKVHERVDTTLYGVRPTFENYYASAGYRINSKHFVNLRAVQRMRKDESERQSFDYREKGIDYRYKYTGNYLTVNFNGRIAKTQNLISDNMQARDTYGEFLNVNYKATSKLSLRTNVSHNRTNRYNINNSVSDYYLFGGAFNYRASRDLRFGASYNSGFSPEESYRKRDFINANVLASIGKHHQIEARVNYYMNPNSETQKELFAFVKYTFRFGAPLKKTLKQGGVKGFIKSNDPSINLKGIQVVAAGNSVRSSSKGEFELNNLPVGLNYLLIDESTLPLGVVALAQKPIEVNVAEKITTAINITLVKAKQLKGKLVVTNANQEYQLDGYLKLENNNFTYYIESDKAGNFKFSKIVPGTYKLSLVRLTSEGTLEAVSKELTIQTTNDELTNVEFALKAKERNIKFKSNNFKIGN
;
A
#
# COMPACT_ATOMS: atom_id res chain seq x y z
N MET A 1 -51.24 13.32 3.69
CA MET A 1 -52.14 12.90 4.78
C MET A 1 -51.35 12.85 6.05
N PHE A 2 -51.78 13.75 6.95
CA PHE A 2 -51.57 13.81 8.38
C PHE A 2 -50.11 13.89 8.91
N ASN A 3 -49.72 15.05 9.36
CA ASN A 3 -49.98 15.92 10.54
C ASN A 3 -49.13 15.50 11.74
N THR A 4 -48.19 16.38 12.05
CA THR A 4 -48.04 17.42 13.11
C THR A 4 -47.78 16.87 14.51
N HIS A 5 -46.76 17.25 15.24
CA HIS A 5 -46.67 18.43 16.11
C HIS A 5 -45.31 18.61 16.74
N ASN A 6 -44.83 19.84 16.64
CA ASN A 6 -43.90 20.45 17.55
C ASN A 6 -44.69 21.09 18.69
N PRO A 7 -44.21 21.28 19.94
CA PRO A 7 -43.96 22.63 20.32
C PRO A 7 -42.69 22.90 21.15
N PHE A 8 -41.98 23.93 20.78
CA PHE A 8 -41.18 24.79 21.66
C PHE A 8 -41.99 25.40 22.76
N ASN A 9 -41.41 25.56 23.97
CA ASN A 9 -41.72 26.64 24.86
C ASN A 9 -40.48 27.17 25.57
N MET A 10 -40.18 28.43 25.25
CA MET A 10 -39.29 29.33 25.99
C MET A 10 -39.90 29.63 27.37
N TYR A 11 -39.08 29.67 28.39
CA TYR A 11 -39.32 30.51 29.55
C TYR A 11 -38.16 31.46 29.78
N SER A 12 -38.49 32.75 29.90
CA SER A 12 -37.62 33.87 30.05
C SER A 12 -37.03 33.96 31.44
N SER A 13 -35.75 34.28 31.52
CA SER A 13 -34.99 34.68 32.71
C SER A 13 -35.35 36.11 33.14
N ASN A 14 -36.22 36.34 34.12
CA ASN A 14 -36.33 37.67 34.72
C ASN A 14 -37.01 37.75 36.10
N ASP A 15 -36.99 36.67 36.92
CA ASP A 15 -37.62 36.78 38.27
C ASP A 15 -36.79 36.23 39.46
N LEU A 16 -35.49 36.24 39.37
CA LEU A 16 -34.60 35.74 40.46
C LEU A 16 -33.50 36.72 40.88
N LYS A 17 -33.72 38.05 40.69
CA LYS A 17 -32.75 39.06 41.12
C LYS A 17 -33.14 39.96 42.35
N ASN A 18 -34.32 39.77 42.97
CA ASN A 18 -34.75 40.70 44.01
C ASN A 18 -34.90 40.11 45.40
N THR A 19 -34.48 38.82 45.69
CA THR A 19 -34.60 38.33 47.09
C THR A 19 -33.29 37.85 47.73
N LEU A 20 -32.14 38.09 47.09
CA LEU A 20 -30.80 37.74 47.64
C LEU A 20 -29.96 39.00 48.08
N GLY A 21 -30.47 40.15 47.96
CA GLY A 21 -29.77 41.40 48.28
C GLY A 21 -29.66 41.76 49.77
N GLU A 22 -30.58 41.36 50.64
CA GLU A 22 -30.57 41.80 52.02
C GLU A 22 -30.04 40.85 53.11
N ALA A 23 -29.81 39.55 52.70
CA ALA A 23 -29.20 38.58 53.64
C ALA A 23 -27.66 38.55 53.57
N SER A 24 -27.06 39.09 52.52
CA SER A 24 -25.62 39.09 52.31
C SER A 24 -24.85 40.12 53.13
N GLU A 25 -25.49 41.28 53.46
CA GLU A 25 -24.77 42.38 54.18
C GLU A 25 -24.64 42.14 55.68
N ARG A 26 -25.51 41.36 56.29
CA ARG A 26 -25.45 41.04 57.76
C ARG A 26 -24.49 39.86 58.06
N VAL A 27 -24.32 38.91 57.13
CA VAL A 27 -23.41 37.80 57.31
C VAL A 27 -21.96 38.26 57.06
N THR A 28 -21.76 39.21 56.18
CA THR A 28 -20.42 39.71 55.83
C THR A 28 -19.84 40.59 56.96
N ARG A 29 -20.65 41.30 57.71
CA ARG A 29 -20.19 42.11 58.89
C ARG A 29 -19.86 41.23 60.10
N VAL A 30 -20.53 40.09 60.29
CA VAL A 30 -20.23 39.18 61.40
C VAL A 30 -18.98 38.36 61.11
N LEU A 31 -18.77 37.95 59.83
CA LEU A 31 -17.57 37.22 59.41
C LEU A 31 -16.34 38.13 59.43
N PHE A 32 -16.49 39.45 59.18
CA PHE A 32 -15.36 40.37 59.23
C PHE A 32 -14.91 40.70 60.68
N ILE A 33 -15.80 40.67 61.63
CA ILE A 33 -15.47 40.85 63.04
C ILE A 33 -14.91 39.54 63.63
N MET A 34 -15.36 38.39 63.20
CA MET A 34 -14.74 37.13 63.61
C MET A 34 -13.35 36.93 63.00
N ALA A 35 -13.12 37.37 61.76
CA ALA A 35 -11.80 37.29 61.11
C ALA A 35 -10.77 38.26 61.78
N LEU A 36 -11.22 39.37 62.36
CA LEU A 36 -10.33 40.27 63.09
C LEU A 36 -10.04 39.86 64.56
N LEU A 37 -10.82 38.92 65.11
CA LEU A 37 -10.58 38.33 66.44
C LEU A 37 -9.73 37.05 66.38
N ILE A 38 -9.67 36.37 65.20
CA ILE A 38 -8.83 35.17 64.97
C ILE A 38 -7.41 35.54 64.53
N SER A 39 -7.21 36.77 63.99
CA SER A 39 -5.90 37.26 63.61
C SER A 39 -5.00 37.78 64.71
N SER A 40 -5.48 37.79 65.97
CA SER A 40 -4.67 38.29 67.09
C SER A 40 -4.09 37.19 67.99
N LEU A 41 -4.19 35.93 67.61
CA LEU A 41 -3.69 34.82 68.45
C LEU A 41 -2.84 33.77 67.63
N GLN A 42 -2.32 34.13 66.48
CA GLN A 42 -1.23 33.40 65.92
C GLN A 42 0.08 34.07 66.27
N GLY A 43 0.67 33.65 67.35
CA GLY A 43 2.08 33.81 67.59
C GLY A 43 2.79 33.13 66.44
N MET A 44 3.27 33.93 65.44
CA MET A 44 4.16 33.44 64.40
C MET A 44 5.37 32.83 65.06
N ALA A 45 5.43 31.49 65.14
CA ALA A 45 6.71 30.81 65.15
C ALA A 45 7.36 31.13 63.83
N GLN A 46 8.30 32.07 63.82
CA GLN A 46 9.07 32.38 62.62
C GLN A 46 9.85 31.13 62.27
N SER A 47 9.51 30.47 61.10
CA SER A 47 10.22 29.28 60.68
C SER A 47 11.71 29.61 60.52
N LYS A 48 12.56 28.82 61.16
CA LYS A 48 13.99 29.04 61.21
C LYS A 48 14.70 28.61 59.93
N PHE A 49 14.02 27.80 59.13
CA PHE A 49 14.52 27.25 57.85
C PHE A 49 13.43 27.38 56.80
N GLN A 50 13.81 27.44 55.53
CA GLN A 50 12.85 27.45 54.43
C GLN A 50 13.34 26.46 53.35
N ALA A 51 12.44 25.65 52.86
CA ALA A 51 12.68 24.82 51.67
C ALA A 51 11.69 25.18 50.55
N LYS A 52 12.19 25.24 49.33
CA LYS A 52 11.37 25.46 48.14
C LYS A 52 11.70 24.39 47.08
N ALA A 53 10.71 23.62 46.67
CA ALA A 53 10.89 22.68 45.58
C ALA A 53 11.03 23.38 44.24
N MET A 54 12.10 23.07 43.52
CA MET A 54 12.39 23.59 42.19
C MET A 54 11.90 22.58 41.14
N HIS A 55 10.59 22.49 40.97
CA HIS A 55 10.00 21.57 39.99
C HIS A 55 9.16 22.31 38.92
N LYS A 56 9.19 21.79 37.73
CA LYS A 56 8.24 22.18 36.68
C LYS A 56 6.92 21.44 36.91
N THR A 57 5.81 22.11 36.68
CA THR A 57 4.43 21.62 36.83
C THR A 57 4.07 20.53 35.80
N GLU A 58 5.03 19.81 35.25
CA GLU A 58 4.80 18.71 34.29
C GLU A 58 4.43 17.42 35.02
N ALA A 59 3.55 16.62 34.42
CA ALA A 59 3.17 15.34 34.99
C ALA A 59 4.34 14.34 34.97
N TYR A 60 4.56 13.68 36.08
CA TYR A 60 5.59 12.64 36.24
C TYR A 60 5.07 11.31 35.65
N LYS A 61 5.97 10.59 34.96
CA LYS A 61 5.60 9.32 34.36
C LYS A 61 5.81 8.17 35.34
N ALA A 62 4.79 7.31 35.54
CA ALA A 62 4.91 6.06 36.28
C ALA A 62 6.01 5.16 35.69
N GLY A 63 6.73 4.43 36.54
CA GLY A 63 7.80 3.51 36.13
C GLY A 63 9.13 4.18 35.82
N THR A 64 9.29 5.49 36.08
CA THR A 64 10.52 6.23 35.77
C THR A 64 11.22 6.75 37.03
N ARG A 65 12.47 7.16 36.87
CA ARG A 65 13.27 7.79 37.91
C ARG A 65 13.30 9.28 37.66
N HIS A 66 13.19 10.04 38.76
CA HIS A 66 13.20 11.51 38.73
C HIS A 66 14.18 12.05 39.77
N THR A 67 14.72 13.24 39.50
CA THR A 67 15.53 13.96 40.45
C THR A 67 14.89 15.32 40.67
N LEU A 68 14.69 15.70 41.94
CA LEU A 68 14.10 16.98 42.36
C LEU A 68 15.13 17.76 43.17
N ALA A 69 15.28 18.99 42.79
CA ALA A 69 16.12 19.95 43.51
C ALA A 69 15.27 20.77 44.49
N PHE A 70 15.78 20.97 45.66
CA PHE A 70 15.20 21.89 46.64
C PHE A 70 16.20 23.00 46.96
N GLU A 71 15.79 24.27 46.86
CA GLU A 71 16.48 25.39 47.40
C GLU A 71 16.18 25.45 48.90
N ILE A 72 17.20 25.34 49.74
CA ILE A 72 17.09 25.44 51.20
C ILE A 72 17.76 26.75 51.65
N THR A 73 17.15 27.39 52.60
CA THR A 73 17.62 28.69 53.15
C THR A 73 17.69 28.64 54.67
N ASN A 74 18.77 29.02 55.25
CA ASN A 74 18.91 29.18 56.69
C ASN A 74 18.47 30.62 57.08
N LEU A 75 17.31 30.73 57.75
CA LEU A 75 16.76 32.04 58.21
C LEU A 75 17.20 32.40 59.61
N THR A 76 18.03 31.58 60.25
CA THR A 76 18.58 31.90 61.59
C THR A 76 19.74 32.88 61.52
N SER A 77 20.13 33.48 62.65
CA SER A 77 21.26 34.40 62.77
C SER A 77 22.62 33.64 62.91
N ALA A 78 22.62 32.33 63.03
CA ALA A 78 23.81 31.50 63.24
C ALA A 78 24.00 30.49 62.07
N THR A 79 25.24 29.94 61.96
CA THR A 79 25.47 28.81 61.04
C THR A 79 24.78 27.56 61.56
N SER A 80 24.02 26.91 60.72
CA SER A 80 23.30 25.67 61.05
C SER A 80 23.69 24.53 60.14
N SER A 81 23.86 23.35 60.74
CA SER A 81 23.99 22.04 60.00
C SER A 81 22.62 21.43 59.83
N LEU A 82 22.19 21.36 58.56
CA LEU A 82 20.87 20.91 58.21
C LEU A 82 20.90 19.52 57.60
N SER A 83 20.12 18.63 58.18
CA SER A 83 19.74 17.35 57.63
C SER A 83 18.38 17.42 56.96
N SER A 84 18.12 16.54 56.00
CA SER A 84 16.86 16.48 55.32
C SER A 84 16.34 15.05 55.16
N LYS A 85 15.03 14.92 55.15
CA LYS A 85 14.35 13.65 54.91
C LYS A 85 13.19 13.86 53.95
N LEU A 86 13.14 13.09 52.85
CA LEU A 86 12.02 13.17 51.91
C LEU A 86 11.07 12.00 52.16
N GLU A 87 9.86 12.32 52.58
CA GLU A 87 8.77 11.35 52.74
C GLU A 87 7.96 11.32 51.44
N LEU A 88 8.01 10.18 50.77
CA LEU A 88 7.32 9.92 49.51
C LEU A 88 6.02 9.13 49.72
N PRO A 89 5.09 9.16 48.75
CA PRO A 89 3.94 8.28 48.74
C PRO A 89 4.32 6.81 48.92
N ALA A 90 3.40 6.00 49.43
CA ALA A 90 3.62 4.58 49.64
C ALA A 90 4.14 3.90 48.34
N ASN A 91 5.11 3.01 48.48
CA ASN A 91 5.78 2.27 47.40
C ASN A 91 6.70 3.10 46.47
N TRP A 92 6.84 4.41 46.69
CA TRP A 92 7.89 5.17 46.01
C TRP A 92 9.22 5.03 46.78
N ASN A 93 10.32 4.92 46.08
CA ASN A 93 11.61 4.68 46.73
C ASN A 93 12.57 5.86 46.51
N VAL A 94 13.11 6.40 47.57
CA VAL A 94 14.25 7.32 47.52
C VAL A 94 15.48 6.53 47.07
N ILE A 95 16.18 7.04 46.05
CA ILE A 95 17.40 6.40 45.48
C ILE A 95 18.65 7.04 46.01
N THR A 96 18.65 8.37 46.12
CA THR A 96 19.78 9.13 46.67
C THR A 96 19.28 10.04 47.77
N GLN A 97 20.01 10.07 48.90
CA GLN A 97 19.76 10.94 50.02
C GLN A 97 20.92 11.97 50.14
N PRO A 98 20.62 13.25 50.21
CA PRO A 98 21.69 14.25 50.35
C PRO A 98 22.42 14.12 51.70
N SER A 99 23.67 14.52 51.72
CA SER A 99 24.46 14.66 52.94
C SER A 99 24.06 15.94 53.73
N VAL A 100 24.45 16.02 54.98
CA VAL A 100 24.27 17.21 55.84
C VAL A 100 24.87 18.43 55.14
N VAL A 101 24.15 19.53 55.13
CA VAL A 101 24.55 20.82 54.49
C VAL A 101 24.75 21.85 55.58
N GLN A 102 25.92 22.45 55.66
CA GLN A 102 26.20 23.58 56.55
C GLN A 102 25.89 24.90 55.83
N LEU A 103 25.00 25.71 56.43
CA LEU A 103 24.58 27.01 55.87
C LEU A 103 24.83 28.11 56.87
N LYS A 104 25.53 29.17 56.47
CA LYS A 104 25.64 30.40 57.24
C LYS A 104 24.29 31.12 57.36
N SER A 105 24.21 32.13 58.22
CA SER A 105 23.00 32.96 58.27
C SER A 105 22.63 33.52 56.91
N GLN A 106 21.38 33.37 56.51
CA GLN A 106 20.77 33.80 55.23
C GLN A 106 21.36 33.13 53.97
N GLU A 107 22.21 32.13 54.14
CA GLU A 107 22.80 31.40 53.00
C GLU A 107 21.80 30.43 52.42
N LYS A 108 21.89 30.32 51.08
CA LYS A 108 21.10 29.38 50.30
C LYS A 108 21.94 28.25 49.70
N SER A 109 21.41 27.04 49.66
CA SER A 109 22.03 25.91 48.98
C SER A 109 20.98 25.05 48.33
N PHE A 110 21.43 24.10 47.51
CA PHE A 110 20.55 23.14 46.82
C PHE A 110 20.81 21.72 47.31
N ILE A 111 19.74 20.99 47.61
CA ILE A 111 19.81 19.56 47.86
C ILE A 111 19.05 18.79 46.76
N LEU A 112 19.54 17.62 46.39
CA LEU A 112 19.01 16.82 45.31
C LEU A 112 18.52 15.48 45.85
N TYR A 113 17.23 15.19 45.57
CA TYR A 113 16.67 13.87 45.84
C TYR A 113 16.34 13.18 44.54
N SER A 114 16.89 11.96 44.37
CA SER A 114 16.45 11.09 43.28
C SER A 114 15.52 10.02 43.82
N PHE A 115 14.44 9.78 43.16
CA PHE A 115 13.43 8.80 43.57
C PHE A 115 12.84 8.07 42.35
N SER A 116 12.20 6.95 42.60
CA SER A 116 11.50 6.16 41.56
C SER A 116 10.02 6.06 41.87
N ILE A 117 9.23 6.23 40.81
CA ILE A 117 7.78 6.05 40.83
C ILE A 117 7.47 4.62 40.38
N PRO A 118 6.64 3.83 41.08
CA PRO A 118 6.24 2.51 40.65
C PRO A 118 5.55 2.49 39.29
N THR A 119 5.71 1.42 38.53
CA THR A 119 5.08 1.26 37.20
C THR A 119 3.56 1.23 37.27
N ASN A 120 3.02 0.76 38.42
CA ASN A 120 1.59 0.61 38.67
C ASN A 120 0.99 1.81 39.43
N GLU A 121 1.72 2.92 39.55
CA GLU A 121 1.21 4.10 40.25
C GLU A 121 0.01 4.71 39.51
N VAL A 122 -1.10 4.87 40.23
CA VAL A 122 -2.36 5.40 39.71
C VAL A 122 -2.20 6.89 39.39
N PRO A 123 -2.70 7.36 38.22
CA PRO A 123 -2.65 8.76 37.85
C PRO A 123 -3.36 9.66 38.85
N GLY A 124 -2.87 10.87 39.02
CA GLY A 124 -3.47 11.85 39.92
C GLY A 124 -2.43 12.61 40.73
N LEU A 125 -2.90 13.43 41.65
CA LEU A 125 -2.07 14.20 42.56
C LEU A 125 -1.65 13.31 43.74
N LYS A 126 -0.37 13.35 44.06
CA LYS A 126 0.25 12.62 45.16
C LYS A 126 1.04 13.59 45.99
N LYS A 127 0.93 13.48 47.31
CA LYS A 127 1.62 14.37 48.23
C LYS A 127 2.87 13.73 48.80
N ALA A 128 3.93 14.53 48.86
CA ALA A 128 5.18 14.19 49.55
C ALA A 128 5.57 15.34 50.47
N TYR A 129 6.46 15.06 51.39
CA TYR A 129 6.89 16.03 52.37
C TYR A 129 8.41 16.03 52.47
N LEU A 130 9.01 17.20 52.37
CA LEU A 130 10.42 17.40 52.74
C LEU A 130 10.49 17.92 54.15
N GLU A 131 11.17 17.24 55.01
CA GLU A 131 11.46 17.65 56.38
C GLU A 131 12.92 18.07 56.46
N LEU A 132 13.17 19.31 56.88
CA LEU A 132 14.47 19.85 57.22
C LEU A 132 14.60 19.90 58.72
N PHE A 133 15.71 19.45 59.28
CA PHE A 133 15.95 19.51 60.72
C PHE A 133 17.44 19.74 60.99
N ASN A 134 17.71 20.44 62.11
CA ASN A 134 19.09 20.59 62.59
C ASN A 134 19.59 19.28 63.27
N GLU A 135 20.89 19.20 63.47
CA GLU A 135 21.50 17.99 64.06
C GLU A 135 20.93 17.58 65.44
N ASP A 136 20.51 18.62 66.21
CA ASP A 136 19.99 18.40 67.57
C ASP A 136 18.49 18.07 67.61
N LEU A 137 17.82 17.97 66.45
CA LEU A 137 16.36 17.78 66.29
C LEU A 137 15.50 18.82 67.05
N SER A 138 16.06 19.94 67.48
CA SER A 138 15.39 20.97 68.24
C SER A 138 14.47 21.84 67.37
N ASP A 139 14.73 21.90 66.08
CA ASP A 139 14.01 22.68 65.09
C ASP A 139 13.80 21.87 63.81
N SER A 140 12.57 21.82 63.34
CA SER A 140 12.25 21.19 62.06
C SER A 140 11.26 22.03 61.24
N GLU A 141 11.38 21.96 59.92
CA GLU A 141 10.47 22.59 58.95
C GLU A 141 9.99 21.55 57.95
N ARG A 142 8.69 21.48 57.75
CA ARG A 142 8.08 20.53 56.85
C ARG A 142 7.42 21.21 55.66
N THR A 143 7.91 20.95 54.46
CA THR A 143 7.41 21.52 53.20
C THR A 143 6.64 20.44 52.45
N GLU A 144 5.37 20.74 52.11
CA GLU A 144 4.51 19.87 51.30
C GLU A 144 4.85 20.06 49.81
N ILE A 145 4.81 18.96 49.04
CA ILE A 145 5.10 18.91 47.60
C ILE A 145 4.01 18.10 46.92
N ASP A 146 3.40 18.68 45.91
CA ASP A 146 2.43 17.97 45.06
C ASP A 146 3.08 17.39 43.82
N PHE A 147 2.97 16.10 43.62
CA PHE A 147 3.38 15.38 42.42
C PHE A 147 2.17 14.99 41.59
N LYS A 148 2.08 15.44 40.37
CA LYS A 148 1.04 14.98 39.44
C LYS A 148 1.55 13.80 38.66
N VAL A 149 1.03 12.58 38.92
CA VAL A 149 1.32 11.40 38.10
C VAL A 149 0.46 11.44 36.84
N GLY A 150 1.09 11.37 35.69
CA GLY A 150 0.40 11.39 34.39
C GLY A 150 -0.20 10.05 34.02
N VAL A 151 -1.22 10.09 33.16
CA VAL A 151 -1.77 8.89 32.51
C VAL A 151 -0.74 8.36 31.50
N ASN A 152 -0.48 7.06 31.58
CA ASN A 152 0.38 6.35 30.63
C ASN A 152 -0.42 5.25 29.94
N HIS A 153 -0.67 5.39 28.66
CA HIS A 153 -1.30 4.39 27.82
C HIS A 153 -0.20 3.60 27.09
N ASP A 154 -0.05 2.33 27.41
CA ASP A 154 0.95 1.47 26.74
C ASP A 154 0.40 0.04 26.59
N ILE A 155 -0.03 -0.28 25.38
CA ILE A 155 -0.47 -1.61 24.99
C ILE A 155 0.61 -2.28 24.17
N GLN A 156 1.02 -3.46 24.55
CA GLN A 156 1.89 -4.33 23.78
C GLN A 156 1.11 -5.54 23.28
N VAL A 157 1.35 -5.95 22.04
CA VAL A 157 0.73 -7.15 21.43
C VAL A 157 1.84 -8.03 20.91
N THR A 158 1.83 -9.30 21.29
CA THR A 158 2.84 -10.30 20.87
C THR A 158 2.19 -11.64 20.57
N SER A 159 2.78 -12.43 19.68
CA SER A 159 2.37 -13.82 19.47
C SER A 159 2.91 -14.68 20.60
N LEU A 160 2.06 -15.49 21.23
CA LEU A 160 2.40 -16.34 22.36
C LEU A 160 2.67 -17.78 21.91
N THR A 161 1.73 -18.38 21.19
CA THR A 161 1.89 -19.72 20.62
C THR A 161 1.65 -19.68 19.12
N THR A 162 2.54 -20.32 18.37
CA THR A 162 2.44 -20.36 16.90
C THR A 162 2.84 -21.74 16.41
N PRO A 163 1.93 -22.49 15.77
CA PRO A 163 2.30 -23.73 15.10
C PRO A 163 3.34 -23.44 14.01
N GLN A 164 4.45 -24.13 14.00
CA GLN A 164 5.47 -23.97 12.97
C GLN A 164 4.96 -24.41 11.61
N TYR A 165 4.13 -25.46 11.57
CA TYR A 165 3.52 -25.99 10.38
C TYR A 165 2.18 -26.64 10.66
N THR A 166 1.36 -26.81 9.62
CA THR A 166 0.11 -27.58 9.62
C THR A 166 -0.11 -28.18 8.22
N GLN A 167 -1.08 -29.09 8.10
CA GLN A 167 -1.49 -29.68 6.84
C GLN A 167 -2.61 -28.87 6.17
N ALA A 168 -2.67 -28.94 4.85
CA ALA A 168 -3.77 -28.33 4.10
C ALA A 168 -5.12 -28.96 4.49
N GLY A 169 -6.07 -28.14 4.93
CA GLY A 169 -7.39 -28.53 5.42
C GLY A 169 -7.52 -28.47 6.93
N GLU A 170 -6.43 -28.42 7.69
CA GLU A 170 -6.45 -28.30 9.15
C GLU A 170 -6.64 -26.85 9.61
N LEU A 171 -6.99 -26.68 10.88
CA LEU A 171 -7.13 -25.40 11.55
C LEU A 171 -5.78 -24.95 12.14
N ILE A 172 -5.43 -23.69 11.91
CA ILE A 172 -4.32 -23.02 12.57
C ILE A 172 -4.92 -22.27 13.77
N GLU A 173 -4.47 -22.59 14.98
CA GLU A 173 -4.76 -21.83 16.18
C GLU A 173 -3.50 -21.10 16.64
N VAL A 174 -3.59 -19.78 16.75
CA VAL A 174 -2.52 -18.91 17.22
C VAL A 174 -3.02 -18.16 18.44
N SER A 175 -2.25 -18.18 19.52
CA SER A 175 -2.52 -17.37 20.69
C SER A 175 -1.69 -16.10 20.67
N PHE A 176 -2.33 -14.97 20.94
CA PHE A 176 -1.68 -13.66 21.08
C PHE A 176 -1.86 -13.17 22.52
N GLU A 177 -0.83 -12.59 23.05
CA GLU A 177 -0.89 -11.88 24.33
C GLU A 177 -1.06 -10.39 24.07
N ILE A 178 -2.00 -9.77 24.77
CA ILE A 178 -2.18 -8.32 24.82
C ILE A 178 -1.89 -7.90 26.26
N LYS A 179 -0.83 -7.10 26.43
CA LYS A 179 -0.36 -6.64 27.74
C LYS A 179 -0.56 -5.13 27.85
N ASN A 180 -1.27 -4.71 28.89
CA ASN A 180 -1.36 -3.32 29.29
C ASN A 180 -0.20 -3.01 30.24
N LYS A 181 0.82 -2.29 29.75
CA LYS A 181 1.95 -1.77 30.55
C LYS A 181 1.71 -0.34 31.05
N GLY A 182 0.52 0.19 30.79
CA GLY A 182 0.08 1.50 31.25
C GLY A 182 -0.37 1.45 32.72
N ASN A 183 -0.67 2.62 33.26
CA ASN A 183 -1.13 2.79 34.64
C ASN A 183 -2.65 3.07 34.77
N VAL A 184 -3.38 2.85 33.69
CA VAL A 184 -4.87 2.94 33.63
C VAL A 184 -5.45 1.71 32.97
N ASN A 185 -6.72 1.43 33.26
CA ASN A 185 -7.46 0.39 32.55
C ASN A 185 -7.66 0.81 31.08
N GLU A 186 -7.49 -0.13 30.18
CA GLU A 186 -7.57 0.13 28.74
C GLU A 186 -8.76 -0.61 28.14
N LYS A 187 -9.65 0.11 27.49
CA LYS A 187 -10.71 -0.45 26.66
C LYS A 187 -10.19 -0.59 25.24
N ILE A 188 -10.13 -1.83 24.75
CA ILE A 188 -9.59 -2.19 23.45
C ILE A 188 -10.63 -2.79 22.53
N GLU A 189 -10.42 -2.63 21.23
CA GLU A 189 -11.18 -3.29 20.18
C GLU A 189 -10.25 -4.18 19.35
N LEU A 190 -10.66 -5.44 19.17
CA LEU A 190 -9.92 -6.47 18.46
C LEU A 190 -10.39 -6.61 17.03
N SER A 191 -9.47 -6.76 16.11
CA SER A 191 -9.77 -7.10 14.72
C SER A 191 -8.68 -7.98 14.11
N SER A 192 -9.07 -8.87 13.22
CA SER A 192 -8.17 -9.77 12.50
C SER A 192 -8.78 -10.12 11.15
N ARG A 193 -7.95 -10.54 10.19
CA ARG A 193 -8.42 -11.16 8.94
C ARG A 193 -8.96 -12.57 9.16
N ASN A 194 -8.66 -13.14 10.31
CA ASN A 194 -9.04 -14.49 10.71
C ASN A 194 -10.09 -14.44 11.84
N ASN A 195 -10.63 -15.58 12.22
CA ASN A 195 -11.66 -15.64 13.26
C ASN A 195 -11.03 -15.48 14.65
N ILE A 196 -11.53 -14.49 15.40
CA ILE A 196 -11.15 -14.25 16.80
C ILE A 196 -12.12 -15.01 17.70
N GLU A 197 -11.61 -15.72 18.71
CA GLU A 197 -12.42 -16.42 19.70
C GLU A 197 -12.87 -15.46 20.81
N GLY A 198 -14.20 -15.35 20.99
CA GLY A 198 -14.85 -14.54 22.04
C GLY A 198 -15.14 -13.09 21.62
N ASP A 199 -15.34 -12.21 22.62
CA ASP A 199 -15.77 -10.83 22.38
C ASP A 199 -14.69 -9.96 21.75
N LEU A 200 -15.08 -9.09 20.84
CA LEU A 200 -14.17 -8.19 20.13
C LEU A 200 -13.82 -6.92 20.94
N ILE A 201 -14.58 -6.60 21.98
CA ILE A 201 -14.29 -5.47 22.88
C ILE A 201 -13.92 -6.04 24.23
N ARG A 202 -12.75 -5.67 24.73
CA ARG A 202 -12.19 -6.11 26.01
C ARG A 202 -11.72 -4.93 26.84
N GLU A 203 -11.73 -5.10 28.15
CA GLU A 203 -11.09 -4.19 29.08
C GLU A 203 -9.91 -4.92 29.74
N ILE A 204 -8.75 -4.28 29.75
CA ILE A 204 -7.52 -4.80 30.32
C ILE A 204 -7.10 -3.90 31.48
N PRO A 205 -7.11 -4.40 32.73
CA PRO A 205 -6.65 -3.63 33.87
C PRO A 205 -5.21 -3.15 33.71
N ALA A 206 -4.84 -2.10 34.41
CA ALA A 206 -3.47 -1.61 34.46
C ALA A 206 -2.50 -2.72 34.87
N ASN A 207 -1.35 -2.79 34.23
CA ASN A 207 -0.29 -3.80 34.47
C ASN A 207 -0.74 -5.27 34.37
N SER A 208 -1.75 -5.57 33.56
CA SER A 208 -2.27 -6.92 33.35
C SER A 208 -2.20 -7.33 31.89
N SER A 209 -2.42 -8.61 31.61
CA SER A 209 -2.47 -9.13 30.24
C SER A 209 -3.61 -10.13 30.04
N ILE A 210 -4.06 -10.24 28.79
CA ILE A 210 -5.05 -11.23 28.35
C ILE A 210 -4.52 -12.01 27.17
N VAL A 211 -5.02 -13.23 26.98
CA VAL A 211 -4.68 -14.07 25.83
C VAL A 211 -5.88 -14.15 24.90
N ILE A 212 -5.64 -13.94 23.63
CA ILE A 212 -6.65 -14.01 22.56
C ILE A 212 -6.25 -15.10 21.58
N LYS A 213 -7.15 -16.01 21.29
CA LYS A 213 -6.98 -17.05 20.27
C LYS A 213 -7.55 -16.58 18.94
N VAL A 214 -6.74 -16.79 17.91
CA VAL A 214 -7.11 -16.48 16.52
C VAL A 214 -7.04 -17.76 15.71
N ASN A 215 -8.16 -18.12 15.09
CA ASN A 215 -8.36 -19.35 14.35
C ASN A 215 -8.41 -19.10 12.85
N GLN A 216 -7.55 -19.80 12.07
CA GLN A 216 -7.51 -19.72 10.62
C GLN A 216 -7.69 -21.11 10.00
N LYS A 217 -8.78 -21.33 9.27
CA LYS A 217 -8.97 -22.57 8.52
C LYS A 217 -8.11 -22.55 7.26
N THR A 218 -7.27 -23.56 7.07
CA THR A 218 -6.46 -23.70 5.86
C THR A 218 -7.30 -24.28 4.71
N ASN A 219 -6.87 -23.99 3.47
CA ASN A 219 -7.56 -24.50 2.30
C ASN A 219 -7.08 -25.94 2.00
N ALA A 220 -7.98 -26.91 2.05
CA ALA A 220 -7.69 -28.31 1.69
C ALA A 220 -7.25 -28.51 0.22
N LYS A 221 -7.44 -27.51 -0.66
CA LYS A 221 -6.98 -27.49 -2.04
C LYS A 221 -5.65 -26.73 -2.20
N THR A 222 -4.85 -26.64 -1.17
CA THR A 222 -3.48 -26.11 -1.25
C THR A 222 -2.58 -27.14 -1.93
N TYR A 223 -1.90 -26.75 -2.99
CA TYR A 223 -1.08 -27.63 -3.82
C TYR A 223 0.42 -27.35 -3.74
N ALA A 224 0.83 -26.32 -3.05
CA ALA A 224 2.21 -25.96 -2.79
C ALA A 224 2.36 -25.52 -1.33
N VAL A 225 3.57 -25.60 -0.80
CA VAL A 225 3.87 -25.06 0.54
C VAL A 225 3.54 -23.56 0.54
N GLN A 226 2.75 -23.15 1.51
CA GLN A 226 2.36 -21.76 1.71
C GLN A 226 2.72 -21.32 3.12
N SER A 227 3.11 -20.07 3.27
CA SER A 227 3.20 -19.42 4.57
C SER A 227 1.94 -18.59 4.78
N LEU A 228 1.12 -18.98 5.75
CA LEU A 228 -0.07 -18.22 6.13
C LEU A 228 0.25 -17.33 7.31
N LEU A 229 -0.23 -16.11 7.24
CA LEU A 229 -0.04 -15.08 8.23
C LEU A 229 -1.35 -14.93 9.04
N SER A 230 -1.27 -15.22 10.33
CA SER A 230 -2.30 -14.88 11.31
C SER A 230 -1.95 -13.54 11.95
N ASP A 231 -2.91 -12.65 12.07
CA ASP A 231 -2.70 -11.31 12.63
C ASP A 231 -3.74 -11.01 13.72
N LEU A 232 -3.35 -10.23 14.70
CA LEU A 232 -4.24 -9.60 15.66
C LEU A 232 -3.93 -8.12 15.73
N LYS A 233 -4.91 -7.30 15.37
CA LYS A 233 -4.86 -5.84 15.48
C LYS A 233 -5.70 -5.41 16.68
N VAL A 234 -5.08 -4.65 17.55
CA VAL A 234 -5.67 -4.10 18.78
C VAL A 234 -5.74 -2.59 18.67
N LEU A 235 -6.93 -2.03 18.74
CA LEU A 235 -7.17 -0.59 18.79
C LEU A 235 -7.46 -0.17 20.22
N ASN A 236 -6.64 0.70 20.79
CA ASN A 236 -6.92 1.34 22.06
C ASN A 236 -7.97 2.44 21.83
N LYS A 237 -9.13 2.35 22.52
CA LYS A 237 -10.24 3.30 22.36
C LYS A 237 -9.94 4.68 22.95
N ALA A 238 -9.06 4.77 23.96
CA ALA A 238 -8.73 6.03 24.62
C ALA A 238 -7.76 6.88 23.78
N THR A 239 -6.79 6.24 23.10
CA THR A 239 -5.74 6.94 22.33
C THR A 239 -5.96 6.89 20.82
N GLU A 240 -6.90 6.09 20.33
CA GLU A 240 -7.10 5.77 18.90
C GLU A 240 -5.85 5.16 18.21
N VAL A 241 -4.88 4.69 18.99
CA VAL A 241 -3.67 4.04 18.49
C VAL A 241 -3.90 2.55 18.31
N SER A 242 -3.47 2.01 17.18
CA SER A 242 -3.54 0.57 16.92
C SER A 242 -2.17 -0.08 16.93
N LYS A 243 -2.08 -1.27 17.52
CA LYS A 243 -0.92 -2.18 17.49
C LYS A 243 -1.32 -3.48 16.81
N THR A 244 -0.39 -4.09 16.07
CA THR A 244 -0.65 -5.35 15.37
C THR A 244 0.50 -6.32 15.62
N ALA A 245 0.16 -7.55 15.96
CA ALA A 245 1.10 -8.66 16.00
C ALA A 245 0.80 -9.67 14.89
N TYR A 246 1.82 -10.39 14.49
CA TYR A 246 1.78 -11.37 13.40
C TYR A 246 2.40 -12.68 13.83
N ALA A 247 1.85 -13.78 13.29
CA ALA A 247 2.39 -15.11 13.42
C ALA A 247 2.33 -15.81 12.06
N THR A 248 3.36 -16.58 11.73
CA THR A 248 3.46 -17.27 10.45
C THR A 248 3.51 -18.77 10.63
N THR A 249 2.59 -19.49 9.98
CA THR A 249 2.53 -20.95 9.97
C THR A 249 2.74 -21.48 8.56
N LYS A 250 3.62 -22.46 8.37
CA LYS A 250 3.80 -23.16 7.09
C LYS A 250 2.69 -24.18 6.90
N VAL A 251 1.98 -24.12 5.76
CA VAL A 251 0.94 -25.09 5.38
C VAL A 251 1.50 -26.00 4.29
N PHE A 252 1.55 -27.28 4.60
CA PHE A 252 2.03 -28.27 3.65
C PHE A 252 0.88 -28.89 2.86
N PRO A 253 1.06 -29.06 1.53
CA PRO A 253 0.03 -29.63 0.69
C PRO A 253 -0.16 -31.14 0.96
N THR A 254 -1.40 -31.55 1.11
CA THR A 254 -1.78 -32.97 1.13
C THR A 254 -2.06 -33.52 -0.27
N LYS A 255 -2.19 -32.63 -1.26
CA LYS A 255 -2.47 -32.97 -2.66
C LYS A 255 -1.58 -32.13 -3.57
N ILE A 256 -1.24 -32.61 -4.74
CA ILE A 256 -0.65 -31.81 -5.83
C ILE A 256 -1.74 -31.28 -6.75
N ALA A 257 -1.49 -30.09 -7.30
CA ALA A 257 -2.25 -29.65 -8.45
C ALA A 257 -2.11 -30.72 -9.57
N LYS A 258 -3.19 -31.02 -10.25
CA LYS A 258 -3.10 -31.82 -11.49
C LYS A 258 -2.08 -31.11 -12.38
N GLN A 259 -0.88 -31.65 -12.43
CA GLN A 259 0.17 -31.10 -13.31
C GLN A 259 -0.21 -31.49 -14.73
N ASP A 260 -0.17 -30.54 -15.63
CA ASP A 260 -0.30 -30.82 -17.05
C ASP A 260 0.92 -31.64 -17.51
N ALA A 261 0.67 -32.73 -18.19
CA ALA A 261 1.73 -33.56 -18.71
C ALA A 261 2.55 -32.89 -19.83
N TYR A 262 2.07 -31.79 -20.35
CA TYR A 262 2.67 -31.09 -21.49
C TYR A 262 2.99 -29.65 -21.13
N LEU A 263 4.09 -29.16 -21.67
CA LEU A 263 4.26 -27.73 -21.89
C LEU A 263 3.24 -27.32 -22.95
N ARG A 264 2.34 -26.40 -22.60
CA ARG A 264 1.32 -25.90 -23.50
C ARG A 264 1.59 -24.47 -23.89
N TYR A 265 1.39 -24.19 -25.15
CA TYR A 265 1.41 -22.84 -25.68
C TYR A 265 -0.01 -22.25 -25.56
N PRO A 266 -0.20 -21.14 -24.82
CA PRO A 266 -1.52 -20.54 -24.64
C PRO A 266 -2.05 -19.98 -25.95
N MET A 267 -3.29 -20.37 -26.31
CA MET A 267 -3.96 -19.94 -27.53
C MET A 267 -5.39 -19.48 -27.23
N GLU A 268 -5.87 -18.55 -28.04
CA GLU A 268 -7.24 -18.07 -28.05
C GLU A 268 -7.78 -18.11 -29.48
N ALA A 269 -8.94 -18.71 -29.66
CA ALA A 269 -9.72 -18.62 -30.89
C ALA A 269 -10.96 -17.76 -30.61
N SER A 270 -11.18 -16.74 -31.43
CA SER A 270 -12.29 -15.80 -31.23
C SER A 270 -13.11 -15.65 -32.50
N LEU A 271 -14.42 -15.57 -32.30
CA LEU A 271 -15.39 -15.21 -33.34
C LEU A 271 -15.94 -13.83 -33.02
N TYR A 272 -15.89 -12.94 -33.99
CA TYR A 272 -16.40 -11.59 -33.90
C TYR A 272 -17.63 -11.44 -34.80
N TYR A 273 -18.64 -10.78 -34.29
CA TYR A 273 -19.78 -10.28 -35.07
C TYR A 273 -19.96 -8.80 -34.79
N ASN A 274 -19.91 -7.98 -35.83
CA ASN A 274 -20.13 -6.54 -35.78
C ASN A 274 -21.39 -6.17 -36.53
N ASN A 275 -22.11 -5.20 -36.00
CA ASN A 275 -23.22 -4.54 -36.67
C ASN A 275 -23.01 -3.04 -36.58
N TYR A 276 -23.16 -2.38 -37.70
CA TYR A 276 -23.23 -0.92 -37.81
C TYR A 276 -24.52 -0.53 -38.49
N SER A 277 -25.19 0.47 -37.97
CA SER A 277 -26.33 1.08 -38.61
C SER A 277 -26.39 2.59 -38.36
N ASN A 278 -26.75 3.34 -39.38
CA ASN A 278 -27.12 4.73 -39.30
C ASN A 278 -28.43 4.95 -40.11
N LYS A 279 -28.86 6.21 -40.28
CA LYS A 279 -30.08 6.56 -41.01
C LYS A 279 -30.08 6.05 -42.45
N ASN A 280 -28.92 5.98 -43.09
CA ASN A 280 -28.77 5.75 -44.54
C ASN A 280 -28.22 4.35 -44.87
N VAL A 281 -27.47 3.76 -43.97
CA VAL A 281 -26.73 2.51 -44.24
C VAL A 281 -26.73 1.61 -43.02
N GLY A 282 -26.94 0.33 -43.24
CA GLY A 282 -26.76 -0.74 -42.24
C GLY A 282 -25.92 -1.88 -42.84
N PHE A 283 -24.97 -2.37 -42.10
CA PHE A 283 -24.19 -3.55 -42.47
C PHE A 283 -23.73 -4.37 -41.25
N SER A 284 -23.49 -5.63 -41.49
CA SER A 284 -22.90 -6.50 -40.50
C SER A 284 -21.72 -7.25 -41.07
N SER A 285 -20.84 -7.67 -40.20
CA SER A 285 -19.66 -8.47 -40.57
C SER A 285 -19.30 -9.48 -39.50
N ALA A 286 -18.71 -10.57 -39.92
CA ALA A 286 -18.13 -11.58 -39.04
C ALA A 286 -16.69 -11.90 -39.47
N TYR A 287 -15.83 -12.07 -38.50
CA TYR A 287 -14.45 -12.51 -38.72
C TYR A 287 -13.96 -13.39 -37.57
N VAL A 288 -12.91 -14.16 -37.85
CA VAL A 288 -12.27 -15.05 -36.89
C VAL A 288 -10.89 -14.51 -36.53
N GLU A 289 -10.46 -14.78 -35.31
CA GLU A 289 -9.11 -14.46 -34.83
C GLU A 289 -8.52 -15.67 -34.13
N LEU A 290 -7.30 -16.04 -34.50
CA LEU A 290 -6.48 -16.98 -33.78
C LEU A 290 -5.28 -16.21 -33.22
N ARG A 291 -5.07 -16.32 -31.90
CA ARG A 291 -4.01 -15.63 -31.18
C ARG A 291 -3.25 -16.62 -30.32
N GLY A 292 -1.93 -16.47 -30.28
CA GLY A 292 -1.09 -17.19 -29.36
C GLY A 292 -0.12 -16.24 -28.65
N ASN A 293 0.12 -16.47 -27.35
CA ASN A 293 1.00 -15.64 -26.56
C ASN A 293 1.64 -16.46 -25.44
N GLY A 294 2.94 -16.75 -25.52
CA GLY A 294 3.61 -17.53 -24.49
C GLY A 294 5.03 -17.96 -24.87
N PHE A 295 5.60 -18.79 -24.00
CA PHE A 295 6.92 -19.37 -24.21
C PHE A 295 6.81 -20.73 -24.90
N LEU A 296 7.76 -20.98 -25.81
CA LEU A 296 7.86 -22.24 -26.56
C LEU A 296 8.68 -23.32 -25.82
N ASP A 297 9.40 -22.92 -24.76
CA ASP A 297 10.27 -23.78 -23.97
C ASP A 297 10.12 -23.57 -22.48
N GLN A 298 10.46 -24.58 -21.67
CA GLN A 298 10.42 -24.52 -20.20
C GLN A 298 11.39 -23.51 -19.58
N LYS A 299 12.53 -23.25 -20.24
CA LYS A 299 13.55 -22.30 -19.77
C LYS A 299 13.17 -20.86 -20.08
N GLN A 300 12.02 -20.66 -20.74
CA GLN A 300 11.53 -19.33 -21.13
C GLN A 300 12.53 -18.53 -21.98
N ASN A 301 13.29 -19.21 -22.83
CA ASN A 301 14.24 -18.56 -23.73
C ASN A 301 13.60 -18.10 -25.04
N HIS A 302 12.55 -18.79 -25.49
CA HIS A 302 11.90 -18.57 -26.76
C HIS A 302 10.44 -18.15 -26.54
N TYR A 303 10.14 -16.89 -26.77
CA TYR A 303 8.81 -16.32 -26.67
C TYR A 303 8.23 -16.07 -28.04
N LEU A 304 6.98 -16.47 -28.25
CA LEU A 304 6.21 -16.24 -29.47
C LEU A 304 4.89 -15.54 -29.11
N ASN A 305 4.56 -14.52 -29.90
CA ASN A 305 3.24 -13.89 -29.90
C ASN A 305 2.78 -13.74 -31.34
N PHE A 306 1.60 -14.22 -31.68
CA PHE A 306 1.04 -14.04 -33.00
C PHE A 306 -0.47 -13.76 -32.95
N ILE A 307 -0.93 -13.08 -33.99
CA ILE A 307 -2.34 -12.81 -34.27
C ILE A 307 -2.56 -13.09 -35.75
N VAL A 308 -3.58 -13.92 -36.03
CA VAL A 308 -4.10 -14.13 -37.37
C VAL A 308 -5.60 -13.84 -37.31
N ARG A 309 -6.04 -12.79 -37.95
CA ARG A 309 -7.42 -12.32 -37.96
C ARG A 309 -7.88 -12.01 -39.37
N GLY A 310 -9.03 -12.47 -39.76
CA GLY A 310 -9.63 -12.24 -41.07
C GLY A 310 -11.01 -12.91 -41.21
N PRO A 311 -11.63 -12.79 -42.38
CA PRO A 311 -11.18 -12.07 -43.56
C PRO A 311 -11.37 -10.57 -43.46
N ASN A 312 -10.66 -9.81 -44.30
CA ASN A 312 -10.89 -8.40 -44.47
C ASN A 312 -12.18 -8.20 -45.26
N GLN A 313 -13.10 -7.41 -44.70
CA GLN A 313 -14.36 -7.06 -45.35
C GLN A 313 -14.32 -5.56 -45.74
N ASN A 314 -14.29 -5.30 -47.03
CA ASN A 314 -14.15 -3.95 -47.61
C ASN A 314 -15.19 -2.92 -47.11
N HIS A 315 -16.37 -3.38 -46.69
CA HIS A 315 -17.42 -2.51 -46.15
C HIS A 315 -17.09 -1.88 -44.80
N LEU A 316 -16.10 -2.41 -44.07
CA LEU A 316 -15.66 -1.89 -42.76
C LEU A 316 -14.50 -0.93 -42.86
N SER A 317 -14.04 -0.53 -44.06
CA SER A 317 -12.93 0.39 -44.25
C SER A 317 -13.08 1.74 -43.50
N ARG A 318 -14.33 2.19 -43.25
CA ARG A 318 -14.61 3.37 -42.40
C ARG A 318 -14.26 3.18 -40.91
N PHE A 319 -14.15 1.97 -40.42
CA PHE A 319 -13.90 1.65 -39.01
C PHE A 319 -12.52 1.05 -38.75
N GLY A 320 -11.64 1.07 -39.73
CA GLY A 320 -10.30 0.56 -39.67
C GLY A 320 -10.12 -0.78 -40.37
N ILE A 321 -8.99 -1.38 -40.17
CA ILE A 321 -8.57 -2.66 -40.78
C ILE A 321 -8.99 -3.80 -39.87
N ASN A 322 -9.83 -4.72 -40.36
CA ASN A 322 -10.30 -5.86 -39.58
C ASN A 322 -9.37 -7.06 -39.67
N ASP A 323 -8.64 -7.23 -40.78
CA ASP A 323 -7.65 -8.26 -40.88
C ASP A 323 -6.34 -7.83 -40.18
N GLN A 324 -5.69 -8.75 -39.55
CA GLN A 324 -4.39 -8.54 -38.91
C GLN A 324 -3.59 -9.85 -38.91
N TYR A 325 -2.36 -9.75 -39.39
CA TYR A 325 -1.41 -10.84 -39.45
C TYR A 325 -0.11 -10.38 -38.83
N SER A 326 0.13 -10.75 -37.56
CA SER A 326 1.31 -10.32 -36.84
C SER A 326 1.98 -11.47 -36.11
N LEU A 327 3.31 -11.44 -36.10
CA LEU A 327 4.14 -12.38 -35.37
C LEU A 327 5.27 -11.61 -34.70
N ILE A 328 5.49 -11.86 -33.41
CA ILE A 328 6.62 -11.40 -32.63
C ILE A 328 7.32 -12.62 -32.06
N TYR A 329 8.58 -12.80 -32.43
CA TYR A 329 9.43 -13.80 -31.81
C TYR A 329 10.55 -13.13 -31.04
N ARG A 330 10.79 -13.58 -29.81
CA ARG A 330 11.90 -13.10 -28.97
C ARG A 330 12.74 -14.26 -28.49
N ASN A 331 14.02 -14.19 -28.77
CA ASN A 331 15.00 -14.98 -28.08
C ASN A 331 15.49 -14.17 -26.86
N ARG A 332 15.35 -14.75 -25.66
CA ARG A 332 15.73 -14.09 -24.39
C ARG A 332 17.14 -13.50 -24.41
N LYS A 333 18.04 -14.11 -25.19
CA LYS A 333 19.42 -13.68 -25.22
C LYS A 333 19.60 -12.36 -25.96
N ASN A 334 19.20 -12.27 -27.24
CA ASN A 334 19.67 -11.15 -28.04
C ASN A 334 18.74 -10.67 -29.17
N THR A 335 17.77 -11.46 -29.63
CA THR A 335 17.06 -11.17 -30.87
C THR A 335 15.56 -11.00 -30.66
N THR A 336 14.97 -9.97 -31.25
CA THR A 336 13.51 -9.83 -31.40
C THR A 336 13.18 -9.62 -32.86
N VAL A 337 12.25 -10.40 -33.38
CA VAL A 337 11.78 -10.31 -34.77
C VAL A 337 10.28 -10.02 -34.78
N PHE A 338 9.89 -9.05 -35.57
CA PHE A 338 8.49 -8.68 -35.83
C PHE A 338 8.19 -8.94 -37.29
N ILE A 339 7.09 -9.57 -37.58
CA ILE A 339 6.66 -9.85 -38.97
C ILE A 339 5.16 -9.54 -39.07
N GLY A 340 4.76 -8.88 -40.17
CA GLY A 340 3.37 -8.57 -40.48
C GLY A 340 2.92 -7.23 -39.92
N ASP A 341 1.71 -7.19 -39.38
CA ASP A 341 1.06 -5.96 -38.92
C ASP A 341 1.53 -5.53 -37.54
N HIS A 342 2.27 -4.45 -37.47
CA HIS A 342 2.78 -3.87 -36.24
C HIS A 342 2.73 -2.34 -36.26
N VAL A 343 2.80 -1.75 -35.07
CA VAL A 343 3.09 -0.33 -34.90
C VAL A 343 4.61 -0.16 -34.89
N PHE A 344 5.12 0.54 -35.87
CA PHE A 344 6.55 0.85 -35.99
C PHE A 344 6.83 2.17 -35.30
N ASN A 345 7.65 2.11 -34.27
CA ASN A 345 8.19 3.26 -33.52
C ASN A 345 9.70 3.18 -33.54
N ILE A 346 10.35 4.19 -34.07
CA ILE A 346 11.80 4.31 -34.08
C ILE A 346 12.23 5.41 -33.11
N ASN A 347 11.70 6.62 -33.28
CA ASN A 347 11.88 7.78 -32.42
C ASN A 347 10.76 8.81 -32.66
N GLN A 348 10.76 9.92 -31.90
CA GLN A 348 9.74 10.97 -31.98
C GLN A 348 9.75 11.71 -33.30
N LEU A 349 10.95 12.07 -33.77
CA LEU A 349 11.12 12.93 -34.92
C LEU A 349 11.13 12.18 -36.26
N GLY A 350 11.52 10.91 -36.25
CA GLY A 350 11.57 10.10 -37.48
C GLY A 350 10.24 9.37 -37.72
N LEU A 351 10.13 8.17 -37.18
CA LEU A 351 8.96 7.31 -37.36
C LEU A 351 8.30 7.01 -36.03
N LEU A 352 7.16 7.62 -35.78
CA LEU A 352 6.39 7.44 -34.56
C LEU A 352 5.00 6.90 -34.87
N GLY A 353 4.64 5.75 -34.26
CA GLY A 353 3.28 5.25 -34.24
C GLY A 353 2.70 4.78 -35.57
N ARG A 354 3.53 4.41 -36.54
CA ARG A 354 3.05 3.94 -37.85
C ARG A 354 2.59 2.50 -37.79
N PHE A 355 1.30 2.27 -37.97
CA PHE A 355 0.76 0.93 -38.18
C PHE A 355 0.93 0.53 -39.65
N GLY A 356 1.58 -0.60 -39.88
CA GLY A 356 1.82 -1.08 -41.23
C GLY A 356 2.16 -2.58 -41.26
N PHE A 357 2.13 -3.16 -42.44
CA PHE A 357 2.54 -4.53 -42.69
C PHE A 357 4.00 -4.54 -43.12
N GLY A 358 4.84 -5.26 -42.38
CA GLY A 358 6.28 -5.27 -42.64
C GLY A 358 7.06 -6.25 -41.79
N ALA A 359 8.34 -5.94 -41.65
CA ALA A 359 9.24 -6.72 -40.78
C ALA A 359 10.18 -5.78 -40.02
N ARG A 360 10.57 -6.19 -38.82
CA ARG A 360 11.61 -5.52 -38.02
C ARG A 360 12.41 -6.58 -37.29
N ILE A 361 13.69 -6.40 -37.24
CA ILE A 361 14.60 -7.18 -36.41
C ILE A 361 15.35 -6.27 -35.47
N ASP A 362 15.38 -6.64 -34.19
CA ASP A 362 16.21 -5.99 -33.17
C ASP A 362 17.22 -7.02 -32.68
N GLN A 363 18.50 -6.70 -32.78
CA GLN A 363 19.63 -7.57 -32.40
C GLN A 363 20.48 -6.87 -31.35
N LYS A 364 20.62 -7.49 -30.17
CA LYS A 364 21.58 -7.03 -29.17
C LYS A 364 22.94 -7.70 -29.39
N VAL A 365 23.98 -6.88 -29.48
CA VAL A 365 25.38 -7.32 -29.60
C VAL A 365 26.22 -6.51 -28.60
N ASN A 366 26.62 -7.14 -27.50
CA ASN A 366 27.29 -6.47 -26.38
C ASN A 366 26.48 -5.26 -25.88
N ASN A 367 27.06 -4.06 -26.01
CA ASN A 367 26.40 -2.80 -25.59
C ASN A 367 25.55 -2.17 -26.70
N TRP A 368 25.52 -2.77 -27.90
CA TRP A 368 24.73 -2.27 -29.01
C TRP A 368 23.38 -2.96 -29.11
N VAL A 369 22.36 -2.22 -29.50
CA VAL A 369 21.07 -2.72 -30.01
C VAL A 369 20.93 -2.20 -31.43
N LEU A 370 20.97 -3.11 -32.40
CA LEU A 370 20.83 -2.82 -33.81
C LEU A 370 19.44 -3.20 -34.28
N SER A 371 18.77 -2.31 -34.99
CA SER A 371 17.44 -2.53 -35.55
C SER A 371 17.40 -2.24 -37.03
N ALA A 372 16.73 -3.07 -37.79
CA ALA A 372 16.40 -2.80 -39.20
C ALA A 372 14.90 -3.08 -39.41
N PHE A 373 14.25 -2.28 -40.24
CA PHE A 373 12.83 -2.42 -40.48
C PHE A 373 12.45 -2.06 -41.92
N TYR A 374 11.36 -2.68 -42.35
CA TYR A 374 10.62 -2.35 -43.57
C TYR A 374 9.13 -2.40 -43.23
N THR A 375 8.34 -1.40 -43.61
CA THR A 375 6.91 -1.36 -43.37
C THR A 375 6.16 -0.65 -44.48
N LYS A 376 5.02 -1.20 -44.86
CA LYS A 376 4.04 -0.56 -45.73
C LYS A 376 2.87 -0.09 -44.87
N PRO A 377 2.63 1.22 -44.75
CA PRO A 377 1.52 1.76 -43.96
C PRO A 377 0.17 1.19 -44.38
N ARG A 378 -0.72 0.89 -43.43
CA ARG A 378 -2.03 0.27 -43.69
C ARG A 378 -3.23 1.13 -43.33
N LEU A 379 -3.09 2.07 -42.40
CA LEU A 379 -4.18 2.92 -41.95
C LEU A 379 -4.40 4.16 -42.82
N VAL A 380 -3.51 4.39 -43.75
CA VAL A 380 -3.55 5.56 -44.65
C VAL A 380 -3.96 5.09 -46.03
N PHE A 381 -5.13 5.56 -46.51
CA PHE A 381 -5.77 5.05 -47.72
C PHE A 381 -4.96 5.30 -48.99
N ASN A 382 -4.05 6.28 -49.02
CA ASN A 382 -3.31 6.69 -50.17
C ASN A 382 -1.79 6.44 -50.11
N THR A 383 -1.18 6.17 -48.97
CA THR A 383 0.25 5.84 -48.93
C THR A 383 0.47 4.40 -49.36
N LYS A 384 0.83 4.21 -50.62
CA LYS A 384 1.18 2.90 -51.17
C LYS A 384 2.64 2.59 -50.99
N GLU A 385 3.45 3.58 -50.68
CA GLU A 385 4.90 3.46 -50.65
C GLU A 385 5.43 2.97 -49.31
N PRO A 386 6.42 2.07 -49.36
CA PRO A 386 7.02 1.52 -48.14
C PRO A 386 7.93 2.54 -47.45
N ILE A 387 8.12 2.36 -46.15
CA ILE A 387 9.10 3.02 -45.31
C ILE A 387 10.11 1.98 -44.85
N PHE A 388 11.39 2.26 -45.00
CA PHE A 388 12.46 1.40 -44.48
C PHE A 388 13.49 2.22 -43.74
N GLY A 389 14.24 1.53 -42.88
CA GLY A 389 15.28 2.22 -42.11
C GLY A 389 15.96 1.30 -41.10
N GLY A 390 16.81 1.94 -40.32
CA GLY A 390 17.58 1.28 -39.29
C GLY A 390 17.82 2.18 -38.09
N LYS A 391 18.21 1.55 -36.99
CA LYS A 391 18.59 2.22 -35.75
C LYS A 391 19.71 1.45 -35.06
N ALA A 392 20.71 2.16 -34.58
CA ALA A 392 21.75 1.63 -33.72
C ALA A 392 21.75 2.39 -32.41
N VAL A 393 21.61 1.69 -31.28
CA VAL A 393 21.66 2.25 -29.94
C VAL A 393 22.84 1.67 -29.18
N TYR A 394 23.73 2.53 -28.70
CA TYR A 394 24.85 2.19 -27.85
C TYR A 394 24.56 2.51 -26.40
N ASN A 395 24.59 1.49 -25.53
CA ASN A 395 24.49 1.67 -24.09
C ASN A 395 25.87 2.03 -23.54
N ALA A 396 26.20 3.34 -23.52
CA ALA A 396 27.49 3.86 -23.09
C ALA A 396 27.77 3.60 -21.60
N SER A 397 26.71 3.64 -20.78
CA SER A 397 26.72 3.26 -19.37
C SER A 397 25.34 2.75 -18.95
N GLU A 398 25.15 2.43 -17.66
CA GLU A 398 23.82 2.13 -17.12
C GLU A 398 22.86 3.33 -17.15
N PHE A 399 23.41 4.56 -17.23
CA PHE A 399 22.64 5.80 -17.22
C PHE A 399 22.52 6.46 -18.60
N LEU A 400 23.42 6.16 -19.56
CA LEU A 400 23.48 6.86 -20.85
C LEU A 400 23.37 5.91 -22.04
N LYS A 401 22.40 6.21 -22.91
CA LYS A 401 22.24 5.57 -24.22
C LYS A 401 22.37 6.61 -25.31
N LEU A 402 23.10 6.26 -26.36
CA LEU A 402 23.29 7.08 -27.55
C LEU A 402 22.73 6.30 -28.75
N GLY A 403 21.97 6.93 -29.59
CA GLY A 403 21.37 6.29 -30.75
C GLY A 403 21.57 7.10 -32.03
N LEU A 404 21.63 6.37 -33.13
CA LEU A 404 21.53 6.94 -34.46
C LEU A 404 20.54 6.12 -35.27
N SER A 405 19.61 6.78 -35.95
CA SER A 405 18.63 6.10 -36.79
C SER A 405 18.45 6.83 -38.10
N PHE A 406 18.00 6.10 -39.11
CA PHE A 406 17.56 6.66 -40.37
C PHE A 406 16.26 5.97 -40.80
N SER A 407 15.45 6.70 -41.53
CA SER A 407 14.28 6.20 -42.21
C SER A 407 14.10 6.90 -43.57
N SER A 408 13.70 6.14 -44.57
CA SER A 408 13.45 6.67 -45.92
C SER A 408 12.11 6.22 -46.44
N SER A 409 11.44 7.11 -47.15
CA SER A 409 10.13 6.90 -47.78
C SER A 409 10.01 7.74 -49.03
N LYS A 410 9.24 7.25 -50.02
CA LYS A 410 8.92 8.03 -51.24
C LYS A 410 7.82 9.04 -51.04
N GLU A 411 7.06 8.98 -49.95
CA GLU A 411 5.98 9.89 -49.63
C GLU A 411 6.16 10.44 -48.21
N VAL A 412 5.71 11.67 -47.99
CA VAL A 412 5.68 12.23 -46.67
C VAL A 412 4.78 11.37 -45.78
N PRO A 413 5.20 10.97 -44.60
CA PRO A 413 4.37 10.28 -43.68
C PRO A 413 3.15 11.11 -43.27
N GLN A 414 1.96 10.78 -43.76
CA GLN A 414 0.70 11.46 -43.41
C GLN A 414 -0.07 10.67 -42.36
N TYR A 415 -0.70 11.37 -41.43
CA TYR A 415 -1.55 10.71 -40.42
C TYR A 415 -2.99 10.48 -40.92
N TYR A 416 -3.53 11.35 -41.82
CA TYR A 416 -4.88 11.19 -42.38
C TYR A 416 -5.02 11.87 -43.74
N ASN A 417 -5.58 11.13 -44.65
CA ASN A 417 -6.40 11.36 -45.83
C ASN A 417 -6.19 12.54 -46.77
N GLN A 418 -5.89 12.24 -47.94
CA GLN A 418 -6.39 12.27 -49.31
C GLN A 418 -6.44 13.59 -50.08
N GLN A 419 -6.53 14.76 -49.54
CA GLN A 419 -6.73 15.99 -50.34
C GLN A 419 -5.87 17.18 -49.93
N VAL A 420 -4.72 16.97 -49.38
CA VAL A 420 -3.74 18.05 -49.34
C VAL A 420 -3.05 18.06 -50.70
N ALA A 421 -3.54 18.94 -51.54
CA ALA A 421 -3.12 19.10 -52.92
C ALA A 421 -1.68 19.62 -53.14
N ASN A 422 -0.79 19.54 -52.15
CA ASN A 422 0.64 19.87 -52.25
C ASN A 422 1.45 19.05 -51.24
N THR A 423 1.36 17.75 -51.33
CA THR A 423 2.37 16.89 -50.69
C THR A 423 3.60 17.01 -51.55
N ALA A 424 4.74 17.33 -50.96
CA ALA A 424 6.03 17.22 -51.63
C ALA A 424 6.19 15.78 -52.15
N GLU A 425 5.95 15.59 -53.45
CA GLU A 425 6.27 14.35 -54.12
C GLU A 425 7.79 14.24 -54.16
N GLY A 426 8.31 13.17 -53.66
CA GLY A 426 9.76 12.91 -53.73
C GLY A 426 10.23 11.94 -52.63
N ASN A 427 11.38 11.33 -52.89
CA ASN A 427 12.06 10.49 -51.94
C ASN A 427 12.60 11.37 -50.80
N GLY A 428 12.26 11.04 -49.56
CA GLY A 428 12.75 11.72 -48.38
C GLY A 428 13.44 10.77 -47.41
N THR A 429 14.48 11.25 -46.79
CA THR A 429 15.22 10.52 -45.75
C THR A 429 15.31 11.38 -44.51
N ILE A 430 15.12 10.77 -43.36
CA ILE A 430 15.26 11.38 -42.06
C ILE A 430 16.34 10.64 -41.30
N ALA A 431 17.31 11.39 -40.80
CA ALA A 431 18.35 10.90 -39.89
C ALA A 431 18.14 11.53 -38.51
N VAL A 432 18.20 10.72 -37.46
CA VAL A 432 18.02 11.19 -36.09
C VAL A 432 19.14 10.70 -35.23
N PHE A 433 19.80 11.60 -34.53
CA PHE A 433 20.66 11.34 -33.38
C PHE A 433 19.84 11.44 -32.12
N GLU A 434 19.99 10.48 -31.20
CA GLU A 434 19.30 10.47 -29.90
C GLU A 434 20.28 10.25 -28.76
N ALA A 435 19.98 10.91 -27.62
CA ALA A 435 20.67 10.70 -26.36
C ALA A 435 19.65 10.60 -25.24
N ASP A 436 19.74 9.54 -24.47
CA ASP A 436 18.86 9.28 -23.32
C ASP A 436 19.73 9.04 -22.08
N TYR A 437 19.67 9.99 -21.15
CA TYR A 437 20.35 9.94 -19.87
C TYR A 437 19.32 9.81 -18.76
N GLN A 438 19.46 8.81 -17.89
CA GLN A 438 18.56 8.60 -16.77
C GLN A 438 19.32 8.10 -15.55
N ASP A 439 19.31 8.90 -14.49
CA ASP A 439 19.72 8.50 -13.15
C ASP A 439 18.57 8.66 -12.15
N SER A 440 18.84 8.56 -10.84
CA SER A 440 17.82 8.67 -9.79
C SER A 440 17.23 10.08 -9.62
N LYS A 441 17.87 11.10 -10.16
CA LYS A 441 17.49 12.52 -10.01
C LYS A 441 17.22 13.22 -11.33
N THR A 442 17.85 12.75 -12.42
CA THR A 442 17.88 13.42 -13.71
C THR A 442 17.44 12.48 -14.81
N GLN A 443 16.54 12.93 -15.64
CA GLN A 443 16.22 12.31 -16.92
C GLN A 443 16.36 13.36 -18.01
N VAL A 444 17.16 13.05 -19.02
CA VAL A 444 17.32 13.89 -20.22
C VAL A 444 17.12 12.99 -21.43
N ARG A 445 16.21 13.37 -22.28
CA ARG A 445 16.02 12.78 -23.61
C ARG A 445 16.21 13.86 -24.65
N MET A 446 17.02 13.59 -25.64
CA MET A 446 17.32 14.50 -26.74
C MET A 446 17.25 13.75 -28.06
N GLU A 447 16.57 14.31 -29.03
CA GLU A 447 16.60 13.91 -30.44
C GLU A 447 16.95 15.12 -31.29
N LEU A 448 17.94 14.96 -32.17
CA LEU A 448 18.32 15.93 -33.19
C LEU A 448 18.15 15.26 -34.54
N ALA A 449 17.38 15.85 -35.39
CA ALA A 449 17.02 15.25 -36.66
C ALA A 449 17.31 16.21 -37.85
N THR A 450 17.71 15.62 -38.94
CA THR A 450 17.71 16.27 -40.24
C THR A 450 16.86 15.46 -41.21
N SER A 451 16.15 16.14 -42.07
CA SER A 451 15.41 15.51 -43.15
C SER A 451 15.87 16.10 -44.47
N MET A 452 15.96 15.28 -45.51
CA MET A 452 16.37 15.67 -46.84
C MET A 452 15.44 15.00 -47.86
N ASN A 453 14.91 15.77 -48.78
CA ASN A 453 14.22 15.29 -49.96
C ASN A 453 14.96 15.80 -51.22
N SER A 454 14.40 15.60 -52.42
CA SER A 454 14.98 16.03 -53.68
C SER A 454 15.22 17.54 -53.81
N GLU A 455 14.49 18.37 -53.06
CA GLU A 455 14.44 19.81 -53.19
C GLU A 455 14.94 20.57 -51.98
N THR A 456 14.71 20.01 -50.77
CA THR A 456 14.94 20.74 -49.53
C THR A 456 15.60 19.89 -48.46
N MET A 457 16.39 20.55 -47.61
CA MET A 457 16.92 20.01 -46.38
C MET A 457 16.38 20.83 -45.19
N ASP A 458 15.92 20.16 -44.13
CA ASP A 458 15.40 20.83 -42.96
C ASP A 458 15.71 20.04 -41.67
N TYR A 459 15.48 20.65 -40.51
CA TYR A 459 15.90 20.16 -39.22
C TYR A 459 14.75 20.11 -38.24
N ALA A 460 14.88 19.21 -37.27
CA ALA A 460 13.97 19.14 -36.11
C ALA A 460 14.78 18.77 -34.85
N THR A 461 14.24 19.17 -33.72
CA THR A 461 14.78 18.82 -32.39
C THR A 461 13.65 18.50 -31.40
N ASP A 462 13.89 17.52 -30.54
CA ASP A 462 13.03 17.21 -29.40
C ASP A 462 13.93 17.02 -28.18
N VAL A 463 13.72 17.82 -27.14
CA VAL A 463 14.49 17.76 -25.88
C VAL A 463 13.52 17.75 -24.72
N ALA A 464 13.68 16.80 -23.82
CA ALA A 464 12.94 16.72 -22.57
C ALA A 464 13.91 16.53 -21.39
N ILE A 465 13.77 17.35 -20.37
CA ILE A 465 14.61 17.36 -19.17
C ILE A 465 13.71 17.29 -17.95
N SER A 466 14.01 16.37 -17.04
CA SER A 466 13.41 16.29 -15.72
C SER A 466 14.52 16.18 -14.69
N HIS A 467 14.56 17.09 -13.73
CA HIS A 467 15.62 17.12 -12.72
C HIS A 467 15.08 17.44 -11.33
N LYS A 468 15.52 16.65 -10.35
CA LYS A 468 15.15 16.79 -8.95
C LYS A 468 16.34 17.24 -8.09
N MET A 469 16.26 18.44 -7.53
CA MET A 469 17.23 19.03 -6.59
C MET A 469 16.58 19.11 -5.21
N GLY A 470 16.69 18.05 -4.41
CA GLY A 470 16.00 18.00 -3.11
C GLY A 470 14.47 18.14 -3.25
N ASN A 471 13.93 19.24 -2.73
CA ASN A 471 12.50 19.57 -2.82
C ASN A 471 12.12 20.33 -4.09
N LEU A 472 13.10 20.80 -4.85
CA LEU A 472 12.90 21.51 -6.12
C LEU A 472 12.88 20.50 -7.27
N PHE A 473 11.91 20.66 -8.16
CA PHE A 473 11.69 19.79 -9.30
C PHE A 473 11.48 20.62 -10.57
N TYR A 474 12.35 20.43 -11.54
CA TYR A 474 12.27 21.06 -12.86
C TYR A 474 11.83 20.05 -13.91
N ASN A 475 10.87 20.42 -14.76
CA ASN A 475 10.53 19.74 -15.99
C ASN A 475 10.52 20.74 -17.14
N GLY A 476 11.28 20.42 -18.16
CA GLY A 476 11.32 21.18 -19.42
C GLY A 476 11.19 20.26 -20.61
N SER A 477 10.50 20.69 -21.64
CA SER A 477 10.49 20.02 -22.94
C SER A 477 10.39 21.05 -24.06
N THR A 478 11.07 20.78 -25.18
CA THR A 478 11.02 21.58 -26.39
C THR A 478 11.03 20.66 -27.59
N THR A 479 10.06 20.84 -28.49
CA THR A 479 10.02 20.21 -29.81
C THR A 479 9.93 21.29 -30.87
N MET A 480 10.80 21.26 -31.85
CA MET A 480 10.81 22.18 -32.96
C MET A 480 11.03 21.41 -34.27
N ALA A 481 10.30 21.76 -35.29
CA ALA A 481 10.49 21.21 -36.63
C ALA A 481 10.30 22.33 -37.65
N GLY A 482 11.21 22.38 -38.62
CA GLY A 482 11.17 23.36 -39.70
C GLY A 482 9.96 23.20 -40.62
N GLU A 483 9.76 24.17 -41.52
CA GLU A 483 8.58 24.21 -42.39
C GLU A 483 8.61 23.07 -43.42
N ASN A 484 9.82 22.73 -43.91
CA ASN A 484 10.04 21.70 -44.93
C ASN A 484 10.46 20.35 -44.32
N TYR A 485 10.45 20.22 -43.00
CA TYR A 485 10.84 18.97 -42.36
C TYR A 485 9.98 17.81 -42.88
N PHE A 486 10.63 16.75 -43.35
CA PHE A 486 9.97 15.62 -44.03
C PHE A 486 9.29 14.65 -43.06
N GLY A 487 9.33 14.88 -41.78
CA GLY A 487 8.66 14.07 -40.76
C GLY A 487 7.16 14.35 -40.61
N THR A 488 6.54 13.74 -39.60
CA THR A 488 5.14 13.97 -39.28
C THR A 488 4.87 15.35 -38.70
N LEU A 489 5.86 15.90 -38.00
CA LEU A 489 5.84 17.28 -37.52
C LEU A 489 6.52 18.19 -38.56
N ASN A 490 5.90 19.27 -38.90
CA ASN A 490 6.49 20.32 -39.71
C ASN A 490 5.98 21.69 -39.26
N ASN A 491 6.72 22.75 -39.51
CA ASN A 491 6.37 24.10 -39.06
C ASN A 491 5.80 24.14 -37.63
N SER A 492 6.45 23.42 -36.76
CA SER A 492 5.95 23.14 -35.39
C SER A 492 6.92 23.65 -34.35
N LEU A 493 6.38 24.31 -33.33
CA LEU A 493 7.14 24.71 -32.14
C LEU A 493 6.30 24.39 -30.90
N ARG A 494 6.85 23.59 -30.04
CA ARG A 494 6.26 23.31 -28.72
C ARG A 494 7.36 23.45 -27.66
N TYR A 495 7.06 24.18 -26.61
CA TYR A 495 7.87 24.10 -25.39
C TYR A 495 6.98 24.15 -24.15
N ALA A 496 7.41 23.50 -23.11
CA ALA A 496 6.80 23.57 -21.80
C ALA A 496 7.89 23.50 -20.72
N ASN A 497 7.87 24.45 -19.81
CA ASN A 497 8.78 24.52 -18.70
C ASN A 497 8.00 24.69 -17.40
N SER A 498 8.37 23.95 -16.37
CA SER A 498 7.80 24.07 -15.05
C SER A 498 8.84 23.86 -13.97
N LEU A 499 8.77 24.69 -12.96
CA LEU A 499 9.57 24.59 -11.74
C LEU A 499 8.62 24.45 -10.57
N SER A 500 8.79 23.41 -9.76
CA SER A 500 7.96 23.19 -8.58
C SER A 500 8.81 22.94 -7.35
N TYR A 501 8.41 23.52 -6.22
CA TYR A 501 9.04 23.37 -4.93
C TYR A 501 8.06 22.73 -3.95
N ASN A 502 8.40 21.55 -3.43
CA ASN A 502 7.55 20.76 -2.56
C ASN A 502 8.02 20.83 -1.11
N LEU A 503 7.22 21.45 -0.25
CA LEU A 503 7.32 21.40 1.20
C LEU A 503 6.37 20.31 1.73
N SER A 504 6.44 19.97 3.02
CA SER A 504 5.63 18.87 3.58
C SER A 504 4.13 18.94 3.24
N LYS A 505 3.53 20.11 3.35
CA LYS A 505 2.10 20.35 3.04
C LYS A 505 1.89 21.27 1.84
N TRP A 506 2.87 22.08 1.45
CA TRP A 506 2.77 23.04 0.36
C TRP A 506 3.49 22.54 -0.90
N SER A 507 2.94 22.86 -2.04
CA SER A 507 3.61 22.74 -3.34
C SER A 507 3.46 24.05 -4.10
N LEU A 508 4.58 24.70 -4.37
CA LEU A 508 4.62 25.93 -5.16
C LEU A 508 5.13 25.61 -6.56
N GLY A 509 4.59 26.25 -7.56
CA GLY A 509 5.02 25.98 -8.93
C GLY A 509 4.82 27.18 -9.84
N VAL A 510 5.74 27.33 -10.79
CA VAL A 510 5.63 28.27 -11.89
C VAL A 510 5.88 27.53 -13.21
N GLY A 511 5.29 27.97 -14.26
CA GLY A 511 5.53 27.39 -15.56
C GLY A 511 5.01 28.19 -16.71
N GLN A 512 5.53 27.82 -17.87
CA GLN A 512 5.15 28.38 -19.16
C GLN A 512 5.01 27.26 -20.19
N GLY A 513 4.19 27.49 -21.21
CA GLY A 513 4.05 26.57 -22.31
C GLY A 513 3.58 27.28 -23.55
N TYR A 514 4.10 26.85 -24.68
CA TYR A 514 3.69 27.27 -26.01
C TYR A 514 3.54 26.03 -26.89
N SER A 515 2.57 26.02 -27.76
CA SER A 515 2.40 24.94 -28.72
C SER A 515 1.78 25.51 -30.01
N LYS A 516 2.54 25.46 -31.08
CA LYS A 516 2.10 25.65 -32.45
C LYS A 516 2.49 24.38 -33.19
N VAL A 517 1.54 23.53 -33.47
CA VAL A 517 1.80 22.25 -34.14
C VAL A 517 0.98 22.22 -35.41
N HIS A 518 1.67 22.37 -36.52
CA HIS A 518 1.10 22.18 -37.85
C HIS A 518 1.49 20.75 -38.29
N GLU A 519 0.81 19.78 -37.69
CA GLU A 519 0.88 18.43 -38.24
C GLU A 519 0.31 18.47 -39.67
N ARG A 520 0.84 17.62 -40.55
CA ARG A 520 0.27 17.39 -41.89
C ARG A 520 -1.04 16.59 -41.72
N VAL A 521 -2.03 17.26 -41.20
CA VAL A 521 -3.33 16.67 -40.82
C VAL A 521 -4.35 17.10 -41.85
N ASP A 522 -5.24 16.18 -42.20
CA ASP A 522 -6.40 16.49 -43.02
C ASP A 522 -7.30 17.53 -42.34
N THR A 523 -7.33 18.71 -42.89
CA THR A 523 -8.16 19.84 -42.41
C THR A 523 -9.66 19.60 -42.58
N THR A 524 -10.08 18.58 -43.33
CA THR A 524 -11.48 18.18 -43.47
C THR A 524 -12.00 17.43 -42.26
N LEU A 525 -11.13 16.77 -41.49
CA LEU A 525 -11.46 16.03 -40.25
C LEU A 525 -11.30 16.89 -39.00
N TYR A 526 -10.32 17.77 -38.98
CA TYR A 526 -10.04 18.66 -37.85
C TYR A 526 -10.30 20.09 -38.28
N GLY A 527 -11.48 20.60 -38.00
CA GLY A 527 -11.89 21.96 -38.43
C GLY A 527 -11.13 23.10 -37.74
N VAL A 528 -10.07 22.85 -36.98
CA VAL A 528 -9.31 23.85 -36.22
C VAL A 528 -7.82 23.54 -36.18
N ARG A 529 -6.95 24.57 -36.18
CA ARG A 529 -5.51 24.48 -36.02
C ARG A 529 -5.07 25.30 -34.78
N PRO A 530 -5.10 24.73 -33.57
CA PRO A 530 -4.91 25.51 -32.36
C PRO A 530 -3.45 25.86 -32.12
N THR A 531 -3.17 27.15 -31.92
CA THR A 531 -1.96 27.61 -31.22
C THR A 531 -2.32 27.94 -29.77
N PHE A 532 -1.47 27.55 -28.86
CA PHE A 532 -1.71 27.68 -27.42
C PHE A 532 -0.47 28.28 -26.75
N GLU A 533 -0.70 29.26 -25.90
CA GLU A 533 0.31 29.86 -25.03
C GLU A 533 -0.22 29.99 -23.63
N ASN A 534 0.55 29.65 -22.62
CA ASN A 534 0.17 29.82 -21.24
C ASN A 534 1.35 30.10 -20.31
N TYR A 535 1.09 30.94 -19.28
CA TYR A 535 1.96 31.23 -18.16
C TYR A 535 1.19 31.00 -16.89
N TYR A 536 1.82 30.44 -15.87
CA TYR A 536 1.15 30.23 -14.60
C TYR A 536 2.07 30.28 -13.39
N ALA A 537 1.47 30.65 -12.26
CA ALA A 537 1.99 30.44 -10.93
C ALA A 537 0.96 29.69 -10.10
N SER A 538 1.36 28.72 -9.33
CA SER A 538 0.46 27.85 -8.56
C SER A 538 0.92 27.64 -7.14
N ALA A 539 -0.04 27.51 -6.23
CA ALA A 539 0.18 27.12 -4.83
C ALA A 539 -0.80 26.01 -4.48
N GLY A 540 -0.27 24.86 -4.11
CA GLY A 540 -1.05 23.72 -3.63
C GLY A 540 -0.85 23.52 -2.14
N TYR A 541 -1.92 23.17 -1.43
CA TYR A 541 -1.89 22.89 0.00
C TYR A 541 -2.57 21.59 0.32
N ARG A 542 -1.86 20.69 0.98
CA ARG A 542 -2.39 19.43 1.48
C ARG A 542 -2.87 19.64 2.91
N ILE A 543 -4.18 19.80 3.07
CA ILE A 543 -4.81 19.98 4.39
C ILE A 543 -4.53 18.75 5.26
N ASN A 544 -4.80 17.56 4.69
CA ASN A 544 -4.47 16.26 5.27
C ASN A 544 -4.32 15.20 4.16
N SER A 545 -4.23 13.92 4.50
CA SER A 545 -4.07 12.82 3.53
C SER A 545 -5.23 12.69 2.53
N LYS A 546 -6.41 13.23 2.86
CA LYS A 546 -7.63 13.11 2.05
C LYS A 546 -7.96 14.38 1.27
N HIS A 547 -7.52 15.55 1.70
CA HIS A 547 -7.93 16.84 1.18
C HIS A 547 -6.75 17.62 0.61
N PHE A 548 -6.89 18.06 -0.63
CA PHE A 548 -5.90 18.87 -1.34
C PHE A 548 -6.58 20.03 -2.05
N VAL A 549 -6.02 21.22 -1.93
CA VAL A 549 -6.44 22.45 -2.61
C VAL A 549 -5.27 22.96 -3.44
N ASN A 550 -5.55 23.46 -4.63
CA ASN A 550 -4.58 24.13 -5.49
C ASN A 550 -5.20 25.37 -6.11
N LEU A 551 -4.50 26.48 -6.02
CA LEU A 551 -4.80 27.72 -6.71
C LEU A 551 -3.72 27.99 -7.76
N ARG A 552 -4.13 28.46 -8.93
CA ARG A 552 -3.24 28.72 -10.04
C ARG A 552 -3.63 30.01 -10.74
N ALA A 553 -2.85 31.06 -10.59
CA ALA A 553 -2.96 32.22 -11.43
C ALA A 553 -2.44 31.88 -12.84
N VAL A 554 -3.21 32.24 -13.85
CA VAL A 554 -2.92 31.86 -15.23
C VAL A 554 -3.19 33.00 -16.22
N GLN A 555 -2.27 33.12 -17.16
CA GLN A 555 -2.52 33.87 -18.39
C GLN A 555 -2.39 32.90 -19.57
N ARG A 556 -3.37 32.87 -20.43
CA ARG A 556 -3.36 31.99 -21.62
C ARG A 556 -3.84 32.73 -22.85
N MET A 557 -3.31 32.31 -23.97
CA MET A 557 -3.79 32.72 -25.30
C MET A 557 -4.00 31.46 -26.11
N ARG A 558 -5.08 31.44 -26.88
CA ARG A 558 -5.40 30.33 -27.76
C ARG A 558 -6.00 30.89 -29.06
N LYS A 559 -5.44 30.43 -30.15
CA LYS A 559 -5.83 30.90 -31.49
C LYS A 559 -6.02 29.72 -32.41
N ASP A 560 -7.02 29.77 -33.25
CA ASP A 560 -7.22 28.88 -34.38
C ASP A 560 -6.53 29.49 -35.63
N GLU A 561 -5.51 28.82 -36.13
CA GLU A 561 -4.73 29.23 -37.31
C GLU A 561 -5.38 28.77 -38.63
N SER A 562 -6.59 28.22 -38.61
CA SER A 562 -7.32 27.86 -39.81
C SER A 562 -7.85 29.10 -40.51
N GLU A 563 -8.12 29.02 -41.84
CA GLU A 563 -8.67 30.13 -42.63
C GLU A 563 -9.99 30.67 -42.03
N ARG A 564 -10.80 29.77 -41.48
CA ARG A 564 -12.07 30.09 -40.85
C ARG A 564 -11.90 29.96 -39.33
N GLN A 565 -11.29 30.97 -38.72
CA GLN A 565 -11.03 30.99 -37.28
C GLN A 565 -12.28 30.69 -36.44
N SER A 566 -12.25 29.64 -35.68
CA SER A 566 -13.31 29.27 -34.76
C SER A 566 -13.17 29.93 -33.39
N PHE A 567 -11.96 30.31 -33.02
CA PHE A 567 -11.61 31.01 -31.78
C PHE A 567 -10.27 31.71 -31.90
N ASP A 568 -10.18 32.88 -31.30
CA ASP A 568 -8.94 33.58 -30.96
C ASP A 568 -9.21 34.37 -29.68
N TYR A 569 -8.50 34.08 -28.59
CA TYR A 569 -8.75 34.73 -27.33
C TYR A 569 -7.54 34.78 -26.42
N ARG A 570 -7.53 35.82 -25.58
CA ARG A 570 -6.59 35.97 -24.46
C ARG A 570 -7.37 35.93 -23.14
N GLU A 571 -6.85 35.20 -22.17
CA GLU A 571 -7.49 35.01 -20.89
C GLU A 571 -6.51 35.19 -19.73
N LYS A 572 -6.92 35.96 -18.70
CA LYS A 572 -6.21 36.09 -17.44
C LYS A 572 -7.16 35.73 -16.33
N GLY A 573 -6.75 34.85 -15.42
CA GLY A 573 -7.63 34.38 -14.36
C GLY A 573 -6.97 33.51 -13.33
N ILE A 574 -7.82 32.90 -12.52
CA ILE A 574 -7.44 31.97 -11.46
C ILE A 574 -8.15 30.66 -11.71
N ASP A 575 -7.37 29.61 -11.86
CA ASP A 575 -7.88 28.25 -11.81
C ASP A 575 -7.78 27.75 -10.35
N TYR A 576 -8.82 27.16 -9.83
CA TYR A 576 -8.83 26.53 -8.50
C TYR A 576 -9.23 25.08 -8.61
N ARG A 577 -8.63 24.27 -7.76
CA ARG A 577 -8.87 22.84 -7.68
C ARG A 577 -9.01 22.40 -6.25
N TYR A 578 -10.06 21.67 -5.97
CA TYR A 578 -10.23 20.93 -4.75
C TYR A 578 -10.32 19.45 -5.05
N LYS A 579 -9.56 18.63 -4.32
CA LYS A 579 -9.59 17.18 -4.43
C LYS A 579 -9.82 16.56 -3.06
N TYR A 580 -10.85 15.74 -2.98
CA TYR A 580 -11.08 14.84 -1.87
C TYR A 580 -10.82 13.40 -2.31
N THR A 581 -10.06 12.62 -1.53
CA THR A 581 -9.77 11.21 -1.80
C THR A 581 -10.04 10.40 -0.54
N GLY A 582 -11.22 9.82 -0.47
CA GLY A 582 -11.62 8.86 0.57
C GLY A 582 -11.58 7.42 0.07
N ASN A 583 -11.88 6.47 0.93
CA ASN A 583 -11.89 5.04 0.58
C ASN A 583 -12.99 4.69 -0.42
N TYR A 584 -14.16 5.33 -0.29
CA TYR A 584 -15.34 5.07 -1.11
C TYR A 584 -15.68 6.22 -2.06
N LEU A 585 -15.26 7.42 -1.73
CA LEU A 585 -15.62 8.63 -2.47
C LEU A 585 -14.36 9.39 -2.87
N THR A 586 -14.28 9.76 -4.16
CA THR A 586 -13.30 10.71 -4.68
C THR A 586 -14.06 11.83 -5.38
N VAL A 587 -13.80 13.06 -4.97
CA VAL A 587 -14.39 14.27 -5.57
C VAL A 587 -13.26 15.12 -6.10
N ASN A 588 -13.35 15.52 -7.37
CA ASN A 588 -12.50 16.53 -7.97
C ASN A 588 -13.39 17.67 -8.42
N PHE A 589 -13.21 18.82 -7.84
CA PHE A 589 -13.84 20.06 -8.24
C PHE A 589 -12.77 21.01 -8.78
N ASN A 590 -12.90 21.39 -10.03
CA ASN A 590 -12.00 22.35 -10.66
C ASN A 590 -12.85 23.53 -11.11
N GLY A 591 -12.35 24.71 -10.90
CA GLY A 591 -13.02 25.89 -11.39
C GLY A 591 -12.04 26.90 -11.95
N ARG A 592 -12.59 27.85 -12.66
CA ARG A 592 -11.90 28.99 -13.26
C ARG A 592 -12.75 30.23 -13.14
N ILE A 593 -12.10 31.31 -12.78
CA ILE A 593 -12.65 32.66 -12.87
C ILE A 593 -11.64 33.49 -13.67
N ALA A 594 -12.09 34.10 -14.76
CA ALA A 594 -11.16 34.79 -15.65
C ALA A 594 -11.83 35.98 -16.36
N LYS A 595 -10.96 36.87 -16.82
CA LYS A 595 -11.31 37.91 -17.83
C LYS A 595 -10.82 37.43 -19.18
N THR A 596 -11.74 37.24 -20.10
CA THR A 596 -11.47 36.73 -21.46
C THR A 596 -11.71 37.83 -22.47
N GLN A 597 -10.67 38.17 -23.25
CA GLN A 597 -10.72 39.03 -24.40
C GLN A 597 -10.85 38.16 -25.64
N ASN A 598 -11.96 38.27 -26.32
CA ASN A 598 -12.20 37.60 -27.59
C ASN A 598 -11.62 38.44 -28.74
N LEU A 599 -10.69 37.87 -29.49
CA LEU A 599 -9.94 38.54 -30.53
C LEU A 599 -10.50 38.32 -31.92
N ILE A 600 -11.54 37.46 -32.08
CA ILE A 600 -12.29 37.32 -33.34
C ILE A 600 -13.38 38.39 -33.46
N SER A 601 -13.76 39.04 -32.40
CA SER A 601 -14.80 40.05 -32.36
C SER A 601 -14.24 41.44 -32.61
N ASP A 602 -14.92 42.26 -33.36
CA ASP A 602 -14.59 43.67 -33.52
C ASP A 602 -14.60 44.42 -32.18
N ASN A 603 -15.47 43.99 -31.28
CA ASN A 603 -15.50 44.46 -29.89
C ASN A 603 -14.60 43.58 -29.00
N MET A 604 -13.34 43.92 -28.89
CA MET A 604 -12.36 43.20 -28.11
C MET A 604 -12.44 43.45 -26.59
N GLN A 605 -13.52 44.02 -26.06
CA GLN A 605 -13.67 44.26 -24.63
C GLN A 605 -13.62 42.95 -23.84
N ALA A 606 -12.78 42.90 -22.79
CA ALA A 606 -12.71 41.71 -21.93
C ALA A 606 -14.01 41.49 -21.16
N ARG A 607 -14.47 40.26 -21.11
CA ARG A 607 -15.65 39.82 -20.38
C ARG A 607 -15.25 38.88 -19.24
N ASP A 608 -16.07 38.90 -18.17
CA ASP A 608 -15.94 37.95 -17.09
C ASP A 608 -16.45 36.57 -17.54
N THR A 609 -15.63 35.57 -17.35
CA THR A 609 -15.88 34.18 -17.77
C THR A 609 -15.65 33.22 -16.62
N TYR A 610 -16.45 32.15 -16.58
CA TYR A 610 -16.42 31.15 -15.54
C TYR A 610 -16.35 29.76 -16.17
N GLY A 611 -15.66 28.85 -15.51
CA GLY A 611 -15.66 27.44 -15.87
C GLY A 611 -15.66 26.59 -14.61
N GLU A 612 -16.53 25.62 -14.53
CA GLU A 612 -16.66 24.72 -13.40
C GLU A 612 -16.73 23.29 -13.89
N PHE A 613 -16.03 22.40 -13.23
CA PHE A 613 -16.02 20.99 -13.52
C PHE A 613 -16.02 20.17 -12.23
N LEU A 614 -17.05 19.39 -12.05
CA LEU A 614 -17.20 18.45 -10.96
C LEU A 614 -17.09 17.01 -11.49
N ASN A 615 -16.18 16.23 -10.93
CA ASN A 615 -16.09 14.79 -11.16
C ASN A 615 -16.18 14.05 -9.84
N VAL A 616 -17.12 13.13 -9.74
CA VAL A 616 -17.37 12.31 -8.56
C VAL A 616 -17.23 10.84 -8.94
N ASN A 617 -16.37 10.12 -8.21
CA ASN A 617 -16.28 8.69 -8.28
C ASN A 617 -16.69 8.09 -6.94
N TYR A 618 -17.73 7.30 -6.94
CA TYR A 618 -18.29 6.67 -5.75
C TYR A 618 -18.27 5.16 -5.85
N LYS A 619 -17.58 4.51 -4.93
CA LYS A 619 -17.59 3.06 -4.75
C LYS A 619 -18.73 2.71 -3.81
N ALA A 620 -19.94 2.54 -4.35
CA ALA A 620 -21.12 2.24 -3.55
C ALA A 620 -20.98 0.91 -2.79
N THR A 621 -20.32 -0.07 -3.42
CA THR A 621 -19.94 -1.34 -2.81
C THR A 621 -18.60 -1.81 -3.39
N SER A 622 -18.05 -2.93 -2.89
CA SER A 622 -16.91 -3.60 -3.52
C SER A 622 -17.18 -4.07 -4.96
N LYS A 623 -18.47 -4.14 -5.35
CA LYS A 623 -18.92 -4.61 -6.66
C LYS A 623 -19.44 -3.50 -7.57
N LEU A 624 -19.87 -2.35 -7.03
CA LEU A 624 -20.49 -1.27 -7.79
C LEU A 624 -19.70 0.02 -7.63
N SER A 625 -19.25 0.58 -8.74
CA SER A 625 -18.67 1.92 -8.82
C SER A 625 -19.49 2.81 -9.76
N LEU A 626 -19.77 4.01 -9.32
CA LEU A 626 -20.47 5.06 -10.04
C LEU A 626 -19.53 6.22 -10.29
N ARG A 627 -19.63 6.80 -11.47
CA ARG A 627 -18.90 8.03 -11.82
C ARG A 627 -19.90 9.01 -12.42
N THR A 628 -19.80 10.27 -12.04
CA THR A 628 -20.49 11.35 -12.70
C THR A 628 -19.56 12.53 -12.92
N ASN A 629 -19.78 13.24 -13.99
CA ASN A 629 -19.10 14.49 -14.29
C ASN A 629 -20.12 15.52 -14.79
N VAL A 630 -19.92 16.74 -14.35
CA VAL A 630 -20.70 17.91 -14.79
C VAL A 630 -19.73 19.05 -15.04
N SER A 631 -19.87 19.73 -16.15
CA SER A 631 -19.12 20.92 -16.49
C SER A 631 -20.07 22.02 -16.96
N HIS A 632 -19.84 23.19 -16.43
CA HIS A 632 -20.45 24.42 -16.87
C HIS A 632 -19.34 25.39 -17.31
N ASN A 633 -19.51 26.00 -18.49
CA ASN A 633 -18.60 27.03 -18.98
C ASN A 633 -19.42 28.21 -19.51
N ARG A 634 -19.20 29.36 -18.89
CA ARG A 634 -19.75 30.64 -19.33
C ARG A 634 -18.63 31.46 -19.96
N THR A 635 -18.72 31.69 -21.27
CA THR A 635 -17.60 32.29 -22.02
C THR A 635 -18.06 33.03 -23.26
N ASN A 636 -17.28 34.05 -23.68
CA ASN A 636 -17.40 34.78 -24.92
C ASN A 636 -16.45 34.34 -26.05
N ARG A 637 -15.63 33.28 -25.80
CA ARG A 637 -14.52 32.86 -26.69
C ARG A 637 -14.88 32.56 -28.11
N TYR A 638 -16.15 32.19 -28.41
CA TYR A 638 -16.59 31.64 -29.69
C TYR A 638 -17.65 32.48 -30.39
N ASN A 639 -17.99 33.61 -29.79
CA ASN A 639 -19.07 34.49 -30.35
C ASN A 639 -18.47 35.71 -31.03
N ILE A 640 -18.76 35.91 -32.33
CA ILE A 640 -18.30 37.04 -33.15
C ILE A 640 -18.73 38.37 -32.51
N ASN A 641 -19.90 38.42 -31.88
CA ASN A 641 -20.44 39.61 -31.23
C ASN A 641 -19.95 39.83 -29.81
N ASN A 642 -18.89 39.08 -29.34
CA ASN A 642 -18.37 39.13 -27.98
C ASN A 642 -19.44 38.88 -26.90
N SER A 643 -20.55 38.24 -27.25
CA SER A 643 -21.59 37.84 -26.28
C SER A 643 -21.16 36.64 -25.48
N VAL A 644 -21.53 36.61 -24.20
CA VAL A 644 -21.25 35.50 -23.29
C VAL A 644 -22.30 34.43 -23.46
N SER A 645 -21.90 33.17 -23.61
CA SER A 645 -22.79 32.01 -23.71
C SER A 645 -22.42 30.95 -22.68
N ASP A 646 -23.43 30.20 -22.26
CA ASP A 646 -23.32 29.13 -21.31
C ASP A 646 -23.29 27.77 -22.04
N TYR A 647 -22.32 26.93 -21.66
CA TYR A 647 -22.11 25.58 -22.20
C TYR A 647 -22.10 24.55 -21.09
N TYR A 648 -22.88 23.50 -21.26
CA TYR A 648 -23.02 22.43 -20.29
C TYR A 648 -22.58 21.11 -20.90
N LEU A 649 -21.74 20.38 -20.13
CA LEU A 649 -21.37 19.00 -20.42
C LEU A 649 -21.69 18.17 -19.18
N PHE A 650 -22.27 17.02 -19.36
CA PHE A 650 -22.53 16.10 -18.25
C PHE A 650 -22.41 14.66 -18.71
N GLY A 651 -22.06 13.81 -17.77
CA GLY A 651 -21.93 12.40 -18.04
C GLY A 651 -22.03 11.57 -16.77
N GLY A 652 -22.35 10.31 -16.99
CA GLY A 652 -22.40 9.32 -15.93
C GLY A 652 -21.92 7.96 -16.43
N ALA A 653 -21.35 7.18 -15.54
CA ALA A 653 -20.97 5.81 -15.82
C ALA A 653 -21.18 4.95 -14.59
N PHE A 654 -21.51 3.71 -14.79
CA PHE A 654 -21.46 2.69 -13.76
C PHE A 654 -20.66 1.48 -14.23
N ASN A 655 -19.97 0.85 -13.29
CA ASN A 655 -19.35 -0.46 -13.46
C ASN A 655 -19.83 -1.37 -12.34
N TYR A 656 -20.41 -2.48 -12.70
CA TYR A 656 -20.95 -3.47 -11.77
C TYR A 656 -20.32 -4.83 -12.00
N ARG A 657 -19.69 -5.35 -10.95
CA ARG A 657 -19.13 -6.71 -10.91
C ARG A 657 -20.12 -7.62 -10.19
N ALA A 658 -21.03 -8.24 -10.94
CA ALA A 658 -22.03 -9.14 -10.36
C ALA A 658 -21.34 -10.34 -9.68
N SER A 659 -20.33 -10.93 -10.34
CA SER A 659 -19.50 -11.99 -9.82
C SER A 659 -18.03 -11.81 -10.24
N ARG A 660 -17.17 -12.79 -9.91
CA ARG A 660 -15.80 -12.85 -10.43
C ARG A 660 -15.77 -12.91 -11.96
N ASP A 661 -16.78 -13.55 -12.55
CA ASP A 661 -16.85 -13.92 -13.96
C ASP A 661 -17.80 -13.05 -14.78
N LEU A 662 -18.59 -12.16 -14.16
CA LEU A 662 -19.59 -11.35 -14.84
C LEU A 662 -19.47 -9.88 -14.46
N ARG A 663 -19.29 -9.03 -15.48
CA ARG A 663 -19.14 -7.57 -15.35
C ARG A 663 -20.02 -6.84 -16.33
N PHE A 664 -20.62 -5.75 -15.89
CA PHE A 664 -21.42 -4.83 -16.68
C PHE A 664 -20.83 -3.42 -16.55
N GLY A 665 -20.87 -2.69 -17.62
CA GLY A 665 -20.55 -1.28 -17.61
C GLY A 665 -21.46 -0.52 -18.56
N ALA A 666 -21.86 0.69 -18.17
CA ALA A 666 -22.48 1.62 -19.08
C ALA A 666 -22.05 3.05 -18.78
N SER A 667 -22.02 3.88 -19.79
CA SER A 667 -21.73 5.30 -19.67
C SER A 667 -22.57 6.10 -20.66
N TYR A 668 -22.99 7.27 -20.23
CA TYR A 668 -23.60 8.29 -21.03
C TYR A 668 -22.80 9.58 -20.91
N ASN A 669 -22.54 10.24 -22.01
CA ASN A 669 -21.94 11.57 -22.03
C ASN A 669 -22.72 12.42 -23.02
N SER A 670 -23.09 13.60 -22.60
CA SER A 670 -23.62 14.67 -23.46
C SER A 670 -22.48 15.63 -23.74
N GLY A 671 -22.25 15.93 -25.01
CA GLY A 671 -21.10 16.76 -25.38
C GLY A 671 -21.56 17.95 -26.26
N PHE A 672 -21.05 19.13 -25.91
CA PHE A 672 -21.01 20.27 -26.78
C PHE A 672 -19.61 20.87 -26.73
N SER A 673 -18.92 20.88 -27.88
CA SER A 673 -17.60 21.51 -28.01
C SER A 673 -17.64 22.49 -29.16
N PRO A 674 -17.60 23.81 -28.89
CA PRO A 674 -17.59 24.81 -29.94
C PRO A 674 -16.27 24.84 -30.75
N GLU A 675 -15.21 24.16 -30.26
CA GLU A 675 -13.92 24.07 -30.94
C GLU A 675 -13.81 22.88 -31.91
N GLU A 676 -14.84 22.05 -32.02
CA GLU A 676 -14.88 20.87 -32.90
C GLU A 676 -15.92 21.02 -34.01
N SER A 677 -15.72 20.35 -35.12
CA SER A 677 -16.66 20.28 -36.23
C SER A 677 -18.02 19.73 -35.81
N TYR A 678 -18.01 18.81 -34.82
CA TYR A 678 -19.23 18.24 -34.25
C TYR A 678 -19.60 18.98 -32.97
N ARG A 679 -20.34 20.06 -33.08
CA ARG A 679 -20.66 20.97 -31.96
C ARG A 679 -21.53 20.34 -30.86
N LYS A 680 -22.39 19.36 -31.20
CA LYS A 680 -23.27 18.69 -30.24
C LYS A 680 -23.27 17.17 -30.51
N ARG A 681 -22.91 16.39 -29.50
CA ARG A 681 -22.82 14.93 -29.60
C ARG A 681 -23.22 14.28 -28.29
N ASP A 682 -24.20 13.38 -28.34
CA ASP A 682 -24.53 12.51 -27.22
C ASP A 682 -24.00 11.11 -27.52
N PHE A 683 -23.41 10.50 -26.50
CA PHE A 683 -22.74 9.20 -26.60
C PHE A 683 -23.20 8.28 -25.50
N ILE A 684 -23.65 7.09 -25.87
CA ILE A 684 -23.95 5.99 -24.95
C ILE A 684 -23.01 4.83 -25.28
N ASN A 685 -22.37 4.30 -24.26
CA ASN A 685 -21.61 3.05 -24.35
C ASN A 685 -22.16 2.07 -23.31
N ALA A 686 -22.39 0.82 -23.71
CA ALA A 686 -22.71 -0.28 -22.81
C ALA A 686 -21.87 -1.49 -23.15
N ASN A 687 -21.37 -2.18 -22.14
CA ASN A 687 -20.56 -3.38 -22.32
C ASN A 687 -20.86 -4.44 -21.27
N VAL A 688 -20.75 -5.70 -21.69
CA VAL A 688 -20.88 -6.90 -20.86
C VAL A 688 -19.68 -7.79 -21.12
N LEU A 689 -19.06 -8.29 -20.05
CA LEU A 689 -18.02 -9.30 -20.10
C LEU A 689 -18.41 -10.47 -19.21
N ALA A 690 -18.56 -11.64 -19.81
CA ALA A 690 -18.91 -12.88 -19.11
C ALA A 690 -17.87 -13.96 -19.40
N SER A 691 -17.33 -14.59 -18.35
CA SER A 691 -16.45 -15.76 -18.43
C SER A 691 -17.25 -17.01 -18.00
N ILE A 692 -17.24 -18.05 -18.82
CA ILE A 692 -17.95 -19.29 -18.56
C ILE A 692 -16.89 -20.37 -18.35
N GLY A 693 -16.65 -20.72 -17.10
CA GLY A 693 -15.51 -21.56 -16.72
C GLY A 693 -14.15 -20.91 -17.04
N LYS A 694 -13.15 -21.75 -17.35
CA LYS A 694 -11.77 -21.28 -17.62
C LYS A 694 -11.51 -21.00 -19.11
N HIS A 695 -12.35 -21.54 -19.99
CA HIS A 695 -12.06 -21.62 -21.42
C HIS A 695 -12.91 -20.70 -22.28
N HIS A 696 -14.07 -20.24 -21.83
CA HIS A 696 -15.01 -19.50 -22.65
C HIS A 696 -15.22 -18.09 -22.11
N GLN A 697 -15.26 -17.12 -23.01
CA GLN A 697 -15.53 -15.73 -22.68
C GLN A 697 -16.41 -15.11 -23.76
N ILE A 698 -17.41 -14.34 -23.32
CA ILE A 698 -18.28 -13.55 -24.18
C ILE A 698 -18.09 -12.08 -23.81
N GLU A 699 -17.83 -11.24 -24.80
CA GLU A 699 -17.80 -9.80 -24.69
C GLU A 699 -18.84 -9.22 -25.63
N ALA A 700 -19.71 -8.36 -25.14
CA ALA A 700 -20.63 -7.59 -25.97
C ALA A 700 -20.46 -6.11 -25.66
N ARG A 701 -20.50 -5.28 -26.68
CA ARG A 701 -20.43 -3.82 -26.56
C ARG A 701 -21.37 -3.16 -27.56
N VAL A 702 -22.02 -2.09 -27.08
CA VAL A 702 -22.88 -1.24 -27.89
C VAL A 702 -22.41 0.20 -27.70
N ASN A 703 -22.16 0.89 -28.80
CA ASN A 703 -21.90 2.31 -28.85
C ASN A 703 -23.01 2.96 -29.68
N TYR A 704 -23.65 3.96 -29.12
CA TYR A 704 -24.68 4.74 -29.76
C TYR A 704 -24.27 6.21 -29.75
N TYR A 705 -24.21 6.80 -30.93
CA TYR A 705 -23.91 8.21 -31.15
C TYR A 705 -25.15 8.94 -31.66
N MET A 706 -25.39 10.11 -31.13
CA MET A 706 -26.42 11.00 -31.60
C MET A 706 -25.77 12.36 -31.92
N ASN A 707 -25.75 12.71 -33.22
CA ASN A 707 -25.22 13.96 -33.70
C ASN A 707 -26.30 14.66 -34.56
N PRO A 708 -27.06 15.59 -33.99
CA PRO A 708 -28.17 16.26 -34.73
C PRO A 708 -27.70 17.09 -35.92
N ASN A 709 -26.43 17.43 -36.01
CA ASN A 709 -25.89 18.28 -37.11
C ASN A 709 -25.26 17.46 -38.26
N SER A 710 -25.26 16.12 -38.17
CA SER A 710 -24.75 15.21 -39.18
C SER A 710 -25.89 14.68 -40.04
N GLU A 711 -25.65 14.44 -41.35
CA GLU A 711 -26.60 13.75 -42.23
C GLU A 711 -26.99 12.38 -41.72
N THR A 712 -26.07 11.71 -41.00
CA THR A 712 -26.29 10.39 -40.41
C THR A 712 -27.08 10.43 -39.10
N GLN A 713 -27.18 11.58 -38.43
CA GLN A 713 -27.88 11.92 -37.18
C GLN A 713 -27.70 10.91 -36.03
N LYS A 714 -27.87 9.65 -36.27
CA LYS A 714 -27.81 8.56 -35.28
C LYS A 714 -26.95 7.44 -35.83
N GLU A 715 -26.00 6.96 -35.04
CA GLU A 715 -25.13 5.87 -35.42
C GLU A 715 -25.10 4.84 -34.29
N LEU A 716 -25.33 3.58 -34.61
CA LEU A 716 -25.26 2.45 -33.71
C LEU A 716 -24.13 1.53 -34.17
N PHE A 717 -23.20 1.26 -33.29
CA PHE A 717 -22.19 0.22 -33.46
C PHE A 717 -22.35 -0.78 -32.34
N ALA A 718 -22.57 -2.04 -32.69
CA ALA A 718 -22.65 -3.14 -31.77
C ALA A 718 -21.67 -4.25 -32.18
N PHE A 719 -20.99 -4.84 -31.23
CA PHE A 719 -20.21 -6.05 -31.48
C PHE A 719 -20.40 -7.09 -30.39
N VAL A 720 -20.28 -8.34 -30.79
CA VAL A 720 -20.21 -9.49 -29.91
C VAL A 720 -18.97 -10.30 -30.28
N LYS A 721 -18.18 -10.62 -29.27
CA LYS A 721 -16.99 -11.48 -29.38
C LYS A 721 -17.15 -12.69 -28.49
N TYR A 722 -17.05 -13.87 -29.06
CA TYR A 722 -16.86 -15.10 -28.34
C TYR A 722 -15.40 -15.53 -28.40
N THR A 723 -14.80 -15.91 -27.29
CA THR A 723 -13.41 -16.36 -27.20
C THR A 723 -13.33 -17.73 -26.53
N PHE A 724 -12.68 -18.67 -27.19
CA PHE A 724 -12.30 -19.98 -26.65
C PHE A 724 -10.79 -20.02 -26.37
N ARG A 725 -10.44 -20.29 -25.11
CA ARG A 725 -9.04 -20.37 -24.63
C ARG A 725 -8.61 -21.80 -24.48
N PHE A 726 -7.48 -22.14 -25.06
CA PHE A 726 -6.92 -23.49 -24.99
C PHE A 726 -5.39 -23.46 -24.99
N GLY A 727 -4.76 -24.57 -24.63
CA GLY A 727 -3.31 -24.71 -24.68
C GLY A 727 -2.91 -25.77 -25.73
N ALA A 728 -2.18 -25.35 -26.76
CA ALA A 728 -1.62 -26.31 -27.74
C ALA A 728 -0.45 -27.07 -27.09
N PRO A 729 -0.43 -28.42 -27.11
CA PRO A 729 0.65 -29.20 -26.53
C PRO A 729 1.91 -29.09 -27.38
N LEU A 730 3.01 -28.62 -26.78
CA LEU A 730 4.32 -28.51 -27.44
C LEU A 730 5.21 -29.70 -27.16
N LYS A 731 5.40 -30.02 -25.87
CA LYS A 731 6.32 -31.08 -25.45
C LYS A 731 5.81 -31.71 -24.15
N LYS A 732 5.92 -33.04 -24.06
CA LYS A 732 5.64 -33.79 -22.83
C LYS A 732 6.75 -33.46 -21.82
N THR A 733 6.37 -32.93 -20.64
CA THR A 733 7.31 -32.39 -19.64
C THR A 733 7.16 -33.07 -18.30
N LEU A 734 6.07 -33.79 -18.07
CA LEU A 734 5.83 -34.44 -16.79
C LEU A 734 6.90 -35.53 -16.56
N LYS A 735 7.74 -35.27 -15.59
CA LYS A 735 8.76 -36.18 -15.08
C LYS A 735 8.27 -36.74 -13.77
N GLN A 736 8.39 -38.04 -13.60
CA GLN A 736 7.91 -38.81 -12.45
C GLN A 736 8.97 -39.76 -11.96
N GLY A 737 8.96 -40.04 -10.65
CA GLY A 737 9.74 -41.05 -9.97
C GLY A 737 8.91 -41.76 -8.90
N GLY A 738 9.55 -42.55 -8.04
CA GLY A 738 8.91 -43.22 -6.94
C GLY A 738 9.64 -43.05 -5.61
N VAL A 739 8.96 -43.42 -4.55
CA VAL A 739 9.52 -43.54 -3.20
C VAL A 739 9.15 -44.92 -2.67
N LYS A 740 10.14 -45.69 -2.25
CA LYS A 740 9.97 -46.97 -1.57
C LYS A 740 10.56 -46.87 -0.19
N GLY A 741 9.86 -47.38 0.80
CA GLY A 741 10.33 -47.24 2.16
C GLY A 741 9.91 -48.35 3.11
N PHE A 742 10.51 -48.28 4.30
CA PHE A 742 10.20 -49.14 5.41
C PHE A 742 9.81 -48.33 6.61
N ILE A 743 8.65 -48.64 7.18
CA ILE A 743 8.29 -48.19 8.54
C ILE A 743 8.92 -49.23 9.51
N LYS A 744 9.74 -48.78 10.43
CA LYS A 744 10.48 -49.59 11.38
C LYS A 744 10.18 -49.22 12.81
N SER A 745 10.28 -50.16 13.74
CA SER A 745 10.28 -49.92 15.16
C SER A 745 11.24 -50.87 15.88
N ASN A 746 11.94 -50.39 16.90
CA ASN A 746 12.70 -51.26 17.77
C ASN A 746 11.82 -51.95 18.82
N ASP A 747 10.58 -51.53 18.99
CA ASP A 747 9.60 -52.18 19.87
C ASP A 747 8.75 -53.18 19.10
N PRO A 748 8.87 -54.48 19.35
CA PRO A 748 8.11 -55.49 18.62
C PRO A 748 6.62 -55.47 18.87
N SER A 749 6.16 -54.79 19.89
CA SER A 749 4.73 -54.62 20.20
C SER A 749 4.02 -53.63 19.27
N ILE A 750 4.76 -52.87 18.48
CA ILE A 750 4.19 -51.88 17.56
C ILE A 750 3.79 -52.54 16.23
N ASN A 751 2.49 -52.56 15.95
CA ASN A 751 1.99 -53.12 14.67
C ASN A 751 2.30 -52.12 13.52
N LEU A 752 3.08 -52.62 12.54
CA LEU A 752 3.50 -51.82 11.37
C LEU A 752 2.55 -51.91 10.16
N LYS A 753 1.53 -52.77 10.23
CA LYS A 753 0.58 -53.05 9.12
C LYS A 753 -0.50 -51.96 9.06
N GLY A 754 -0.78 -51.46 7.88
CA GLY A 754 -1.93 -50.61 7.59
C GLY A 754 -1.71 -49.13 7.87
N ILE A 755 -0.49 -48.72 8.23
CA ILE A 755 -0.14 -47.33 8.44
C ILE A 755 -0.15 -46.61 7.09
N GLN A 756 -0.91 -45.51 6.98
CA GLN A 756 -1.07 -44.78 5.74
C GLN A 756 0.02 -43.70 5.60
N VAL A 757 0.74 -43.80 4.46
CA VAL A 757 1.72 -42.80 4.03
C VAL A 757 1.15 -42.07 2.85
N VAL A 758 1.16 -40.71 2.92
CA VAL A 758 0.59 -39.83 1.91
C VAL A 758 1.69 -38.93 1.35
N ALA A 759 1.78 -38.81 0.04
CA ALA A 759 2.62 -37.81 -0.62
C ALA A 759 1.98 -37.36 -1.93
N ALA A 760 1.98 -36.06 -2.16
CA ALA A 760 1.55 -35.47 -3.42
C ALA A 760 0.13 -35.92 -3.88
N GLY A 761 -0.76 -36.24 -2.95
CA GLY A 761 -2.12 -36.69 -3.22
C GLY A 761 -2.25 -38.20 -3.48
N ASN A 762 -1.13 -38.90 -3.51
CA ASN A 762 -1.11 -40.35 -3.55
C ASN A 762 -1.00 -40.91 -2.13
N SER A 763 -1.65 -42.00 -1.85
CA SER A 763 -1.55 -42.65 -0.53
C SER A 763 -1.35 -44.15 -0.69
N VAL A 764 -0.60 -44.74 0.23
CA VAL A 764 -0.35 -46.17 0.31
C VAL A 764 -0.37 -46.63 1.75
N ARG A 765 -0.77 -47.88 2.00
CA ARG A 765 -0.72 -48.49 3.34
C ARG A 765 0.44 -49.46 3.44
N SER A 766 1.14 -49.43 4.58
CA SER A 766 2.26 -50.33 4.84
C SER A 766 1.84 -51.80 4.94
N SER A 767 2.72 -52.70 4.51
CA SER A 767 2.61 -54.12 4.70
C SER A 767 2.80 -54.52 6.18
N SER A 768 2.65 -55.83 6.49
CA SER A 768 2.97 -56.36 7.83
C SER A 768 4.47 -56.25 8.21
N LYS A 769 5.35 -56.14 7.20
CA LYS A 769 6.77 -55.89 7.39
C LYS A 769 7.14 -54.41 7.41
N GLY A 770 6.11 -53.51 7.33
CA GLY A 770 6.28 -52.04 7.29
C GLY A 770 6.68 -51.53 5.91
N GLU A 771 6.65 -52.31 4.84
CA GLU A 771 7.02 -51.85 3.51
C GLU A 771 5.92 -51.01 2.90
N PHE A 772 6.30 -49.95 2.19
CA PHE A 772 5.39 -49.09 1.40
C PHE A 772 6.07 -48.65 0.10
N GLU A 773 5.29 -48.39 -0.95
CA GLU A 773 5.80 -47.88 -2.23
C GLU A 773 4.80 -46.89 -2.83
N LEU A 774 5.28 -45.68 -3.06
CA LEU A 774 4.54 -44.58 -3.71
C LEU A 774 5.15 -44.34 -5.08
N ASN A 775 4.38 -44.63 -6.12
CA ASN A 775 4.77 -44.44 -7.51
C ASN A 775 4.14 -43.17 -8.11
N ASN A 776 4.65 -42.71 -9.25
CA ASN A 776 4.15 -41.55 -9.98
C ASN A 776 4.18 -40.24 -9.19
N LEU A 777 5.20 -40.06 -8.34
CA LEU A 777 5.45 -38.80 -7.69
C LEU A 777 6.14 -37.80 -8.63
N PRO A 778 5.84 -36.52 -8.56
CA PRO A 778 6.54 -35.52 -9.36
C PRO A 778 8.01 -35.43 -8.96
N VAL A 779 8.89 -35.18 -9.93
CA VAL A 779 10.33 -34.97 -9.72
C VAL A 779 10.55 -33.69 -8.94
N GLY A 780 11.48 -33.73 -8.00
CA GLY A 780 11.81 -32.64 -7.08
C GLY A 780 11.40 -32.95 -5.64
N LEU A 781 11.33 -31.90 -4.84
CA LEU A 781 11.01 -31.99 -3.42
C LEU A 781 9.54 -32.37 -3.22
N ASN A 782 9.32 -33.50 -2.56
CA ASN A 782 8.01 -33.98 -2.12
C ASN A 782 7.97 -34.06 -0.60
N TYR A 783 6.77 -33.98 -0.04
CA TYR A 783 6.53 -34.08 1.39
C TYR A 783 5.73 -35.33 1.68
N LEU A 784 6.34 -36.22 2.45
CA LEU A 784 5.67 -37.44 2.92
C LEU A 784 5.05 -37.15 4.28
N LEU A 785 3.79 -37.52 4.42
CA LEU A 785 3.00 -37.38 5.63
C LEU A 785 2.54 -38.76 6.06
N ILE A 786 2.61 -39.04 7.35
CA ILE A 786 1.99 -40.20 7.96
C ILE A 786 0.62 -39.74 8.46
N ASP A 787 -0.42 -40.47 8.11
CA ASP A 787 -1.73 -40.25 8.67
C ASP A 787 -1.74 -40.76 10.12
N GLU A 788 -1.67 -39.82 11.08
CA GLU A 788 -1.59 -40.12 12.52
C GLU A 788 -2.81 -40.93 13.02
N SER A 789 -3.96 -40.82 12.36
CA SER A 789 -5.15 -41.58 12.71
C SER A 789 -4.99 -43.09 12.44
N THR A 790 -4.01 -43.48 11.62
CA THR A 790 -3.69 -44.88 11.30
C THR A 790 -2.55 -45.45 12.13
N LEU A 791 -1.90 -44.63 13.00
CA LEU A 791 -0.89 -45.08 13.92
C LEU A 791 -1.53 -45.85 15.09
N PRO A 792 -0.87 -46.90 15.62
CA PRO A 792 -1.30 -47.52 16.88
C PRO A 792 -1.38 -46.49 18.02
N LEU A 793 -2.26 -46.72 18.98
CA LEU A 793 -2.47 -45.81 20.10
C LEU A 793 -1.14 -45.64 20.89
N GLY A 794 -0.80 -44.36 21.16
CA GLY A 794 0.43 -44.04 21.88
C GLY A 794 1.72 -44.17 21.06
N VAL A 795 1.66 -44.30 19.75
CA VAL A 795 2.82 -44.37 18.86
C VAL A 795 2.97 -43.05 18.10
N VAL A 796 4.22 -42.63 17.88
CA VAL A 796 4.60 -41.43 17.14
C VAL A 796 5.79 -41.72 16.22
N ALA A 797 5.91 -40.92 15.15
CA ALA A 797 7.09 -41.00 14.29
C ALA A 797 8.26 -40.20 14.87
N LEU A 798 9.45 -40.81 14.82
CA LEU A 798 10.68 -40.17 15.31
C LEU A 798 11.21 -39.09 14.37
N ALA A 799 10.80 -39.11 13.08
CA ALA A 799 11.25 -38.14 12.09
C ALA A 799 10.47 -36.83 12.16
N GLN A 800 11.14 -35.75 11.69
CA GLN A 800 10.52 -34.44 11.51
C GLN A 800 9.29 -34.55 10.58
N LYS A 801 8.25 -33.83 10.89
CA LYS A 801 7.04 -33.78 10.07
C LYS A 801 6.90 -32.41 9.42
N PRO A 802 6.61 -32.36 8.11
CA PRO A 802 6.58 -33.46 7.12
C PRO A 802 7.97 -33.94 6.72
N ILE A 803 8.08 -35.18 6.27
CA ILE A 803 9.34 -35.78 5.84
C ILE A 803 9.64 -35.33 4.42
N GLU A 804 10.74 -34.64 4.21
CA GLU A 804 11.17 -34.13 2.91
C GLU A 804 11.88 -35.23 2.11
N VAL A 805 11.42 -35.45 0.88
CA VAL A 805 12.02 -36.43 -0.04
C VAL A 805 12.23 -35.83 -1.40
N ASN A 806 13.45 -35.89 -1.90
CA ASN A 806 13.77 -35.45 -3.25
C ASN A 806 13.62 -36.63 -4.24
N VAL A 807 12.62 -36.54 -5.11
CA VAL A 807 12.30 -37.57 -6.10
C VAL A 807 13.02 -37.28 -7.41
N ALA A 808 13.80 -38.22 -7.92
CA ALA A 808 14.46 -38.12 -9.22
C ALA A 808 13.67 -38.83 -10.33
N GLU A 809 13.89 -38.41 -11.59
CA GLU A 809 13.17 -38.94 -12.74
C GLU A 809 13.49 -40.44 -12.94
N LYS A 810 12.45 -41.28 -13.01
CA LYS A 810 12.54 -42.74 -13.21
C LYS A 810 13.35 -43.47 -12.12
N ILE A 811 13.63 -42.84 -11.01
CA ILE A 811 14.36 -43.43 -9.88
C ILE A 811 13.40 -43.61 -8.71
N THR A 812 13.52 -44.72 -8.02
CA THR A 812 12.82 -44.95 -6.76
C THR A 812 13.74 -44.58 -5.60
N THR A 813 13.40 -43.49 -4.90
CA THR A 813 14.16 -43.05 -3.73
C THR A 813 13.81 -43.89 -2.51
N ALA A 814 14.84 -44.38 -1.80
CA ALA A 814 14.64 -45.17 -0.60
C ALA A 814 14.53 -44.27 0.66
N ILE A 815 13.61 -44.61 1.58
CA ILE A 815 13.42 -43.91 2.86
C ILE A 815 13.05 -44.88 3.98
N ASN A 816 13.52 -44.58 5.20
CA ASN A 816 13.13 -45.29 6.40
C ASN A 816 12.41 -44.36 7.37
N ILE A 817 11.30 -44.82 7.92
CA ILE A 817 10.51 -44.07 8.92
C ILE A 817 10.53 -44.90 10.22
N THR A 818 11.04 -44.32 11.31
CA THR A 818 11.10 -44.99 12.60
C THR A 818 9.94 -44.56 13.48
N LEU A 819 9.20 -45.55 14.02
CA LEU A 819 8.16 -45.35 15.00
C LEU A 819 8.63 -45.70 16.39
N VAL A 820 8.17 -44.93 17.38
CA VAL A 820 8.48 -45.14 18.79
C VAL A 820 7.22 -44.92 19.64
N LYS A 821 7.21 -45.50 20.87
CA LYS A 821 6.16 -45.15 21.81
C LYS A 821 6.30 -43.69 22.24
N ALA A 822 5.20 -42.96 22.21
CA ALA A 822 5.11 -41.59 22.70
C ALA A 822 5.34 -41.54 24.21
N LYS A 823 5.98 -40.51 24.70
CA LYS A 823 6.32 -40.31 26.12
C LYS A 823 5.44 -39.19 26.69
N GLN A 824 5.40 -39.16 28.04
CA GLN A 824 4.73 -38.10 28.81
C GLN A 824 5.75 -37.42 29.73
N LEU A 825 5.55 -36.13 29.94
CA LEU A 825 6.32 -35.30 30.88
C LEU A 825 5.35 -34.63 31.84
N LYS A 826 5.46 -34.93 33.12
CA LYS A 826 4.73 -34.28 34.20
C LYS A 826 5.69 -33.48 35.06
N GLY A 827 5.31 -32.29 35.43
CA GLY A 827 6.14 -31.44 36.27
C GLY A 827 5.34 -30.36 36.98
N LYS A 828 6.07 -29.57 37.75
CA LYS A 828 5.50 -28.46 38.53
C LYS A 828 6.42 -27.24 38.47
N LEU A 829 5.82 -26.05 38.36
CA LEU A 829 6.53 -24.79 38.57
C LEU A 829 6.73 -24.60 40.06
N VAL A 830 7.95 -24.31 40.48
CA VAL A 830 8.34 -24.13 41.88
C VAL A 830 9.05 -22.82 42.08
N VAL A 831 8.58 -21.97 42.99
CA VAL A 831 9.24 -20.70 43.30
C VAL A 831 10.29 -20.94 44.41
N THR A 832 11.54 -20.67 44.13
CA THR A 832 12.61 -20.72 45.15
C THR A 832 12.68 -19.37 45.88
N ASN A 833 12.76 -19.40 47.22
CA ASN A 833 12.78 -18.22 48.10
C ASN A 833 11.48 -17.40 48.04
N ALA A 834 10.33 -18.07 48.10
CA ALA A 834 9.04 -17.44 48.08
C ALA A 834 8.71 -16.77 49.42
N ASN A 835 8.51 -15.45 49.42
CA ASN A 835 8.04 -14.70 50.61
C ASN A 835 6.51 -14.46 50.57
N GLN A 836 5.83 -14.98 49.56
CA GLN A 836 4.37 -14.85 49.34
C GLN A 836 3.85 -15.98 48.44
N GLU A 837 2.54 -16.19 48.41
CA GLU A 837 1.90 -17.07 47.43
C GLU A 837 1.88 -16.46 46.04
N TYR A 838 2.20 -17.26 45.02
CA TYR A 838 2.17 -16.87 43.61
C TYR A 838 1.16 -17.70 42.83
N GLN A 839 0.43 -17.08 41.93
CA GLN A 839 -0.32 -17.81 40.91
C GLN A 839 0.67 -18.29 39.83
N LEU A 840 0.69 -19.58 39.58
CA LEU A 840 1.68 -20.25 38.74
C LEU A 840 1.06 -20.76 37.41
N ASP A 841 -0.11 -20.25 37.02
CA ASP A 841 -0.69 -20.52 35.74
C ASP A 841 0.09 -19.76 34.64
N GLY A 842 0.56 -20.51 33.66
CA GLY A 842 1.43 -19.97 32.61
C GLY A 842 1.56 -20.89 31.41
N TYR A 843 2.19 -20.39 30.35
CA TYR A 843 2.47 -21.16 29.14
C TYR A 843 3.94 -21.62 29.14
N LEU A 844 4.12 -22.94 29.02
CA LEU A 844 5.42 -23.56 28.88
C LEU A 844 5.63 -24.04 27.45
N LYS A 845 6.86 -23.96 26.99
CA LYS A 845 7.34 -24.44 25.70
C LYS A 845 8.42 -25.49 25.90
N LEU A 846 8.21 -26.64 25.28
CA LEU A 846 9.18 -27.72 25.22
C LEU A 846 9.65 -27.88 23.79
N GLU A 847 10.89 -27.55 23.46
CA GLU A 847 11.39 -27.53 22.11
C GLU A 847 12.75 -28.17 21.89
N ASN A 848 12.93 -28.71 20.69
CA ASN A 848 14.24 -29.04 20.13
C ASN A 848 14.25 -28.64 18.64
N ASN A 849 15.28 -29.03 17.89
CA ASN A 849 15.42 -28.65 16.46
C ASN A 849 14.27 -29.16 15.57
N ASN A 850 13.55 -30.22 16.00
CA ASN A 850 12.55 -30.90 15.17
C ASN A 850 11.13 -30.77 15.71
N PHE A 851 10.93 -30.52 16.99
CA PHE A 851 9.62 -30.54 17.63
C PHE A 851 9.46 -29.39 18.59
N THR A 852 8.26 -28.82 18.64
CA THR A 852 7.88 -27.79 19.60
C THR A 852 6.50 -28.15 20.15
N TYR A 853 6.40 -28.21 21.48
CA TYR A 853 5.15 -28.45 22.19
C TYR A 853 4.85 -27.29 23.12
N TYR A 854 3.58 -26.94 23.25
CA TYR A 854 3.12 -25.91 24.18
C TYR A 854 2.08 -26.53 25.11
N ILE A 855 2.12 -26.13 26.38
CA ILE A 855 1.12 -26.52 27.38
C ILE A 855 0.88 -25.38 28.36
N GLU A 856 -0.29 -25.32 28.92
CA GLU A 856 -0.66 -24.41 30.02
C GLU A 856 -0.53 -25.14 31.35
N SER A 857 0.06 -24.49 32.34
CA SER A 857 0.04 -24.98 33.72
C SER A 857 -1.25 -24.57 34.43
N ASP A 858 -1.68 -25.34 35.42
CA ASP A 858 -2.75 -24.96 36.31
C ASP A 858 -2.31 -23.87 37.31
N LYS A 859 -3.27 -23.35 38.10
CA LYS A 859 -2.98 -22.31 39.12
C LYS A 859 -1.99 -22.74 40.18
N ALA A 860 -1.86 -24.07 40.44
CA ALA A 860 -0.92 -24.66 41.37
C ALA A 860 0.47 -24.92 40.73
N GLY A 861 0.61 -24.57 39.43
CA GLY A 861 1.83 -24.73 38.67
C GLY A 861 2.05 -26.13 38.07
N ASN A 862 1.10 -27.05 38.14
CA ASN A 862 1.27 -28.38 37.56
C ASN A 862 1.07 -28.30 36.02
N PHE A 863 1.92 -29.03 35.28
CA PHE A 863 1.83 -29.14 33.85
C PHE A 863 2.07 -30.57 33.36
N LYS A 864 1.46 -30.92 32.20
CA LYS A 864 1.59 -32.27 31.63
C LYS A 864 1.67 -32.16 30.10
N PHE A 865 2.85 -32.44 29.54
CA PHE A 865 3.00 -32.69 28.12
C PHE A 865 2.70 -34.15 27.79
N SER A 866 1.96 -34.40 26.74
CA SER A 866 1.59 -35.74 26.24
C SER A 866 2.06 -35.95 24.82
N LYS A 867 2.22 -37.20 24.40
CA LYS A 867 2.64 -37.58 23.04
C LYS A 867 3.98 -36.97 22.60
N ILE A 868 4.96 -36.91 23.50
CA ILE A 868 6.27 -36.39 23.20
C ILE A 868 7.11 -37.47 22.49
N VAL A 869 7.84 -37.08 21.45
CA VAL A 869 8.89 -37.91 20.83
C VAL A 869 10.08 -37.99 21.77
N PRO A 870 10.68 -39.18 22.04
CA PRO A 870 11.91 -39.27 22.82
C PRO A 870 13.03 -38.40 22.25
N GLY A 871 13.79 -37.74 23.13
CA GLY A 871 14.86 -36.84 22.72
C GLY A 871 15.26 -35.83 23.81
N THR A 872 16.26 -35.01 23.51
CA THR A 872 16.66 -33.92 24.40
C THR A 872 15.94 -32.66 24.02
N TYR A 873 15.36 -31.98 25.00
CA TYR A 873 14.51 -30.79 24.83
C TYR A 873 14.92 -29.69 25.78
N LYS A 874 14.69 -28.48 25.37
CA LYS A 874 14.73 -27.28 26.19
C LYS A 874 13.33 -26.96 26.69
N LEU A 875 13.11 -27.02 28.00
CA LEU A 875 11.89 -26.52 28.62
C LEU A 875 12.07 -25.04 28.98
N SER A 876 11.16 -24.22 28.57
CA SER A 876 11.16 -22.76 28.80
C SER A 876 9.77 -22.27 29.16
N LEU A 877 9.70 -21.23 29.98
CA LEU A 877 8.49 -20.51 30.31
C LEU A 877 8.29 -19.38 29.28
N VAL A 878 7.15 -19.36 28.61
CA VAL A 878 6.81 -18.34 27.60
C VAL A 878 6.04 -17.19 28.24
N ARG A 879 5.13 -17.50 29.20
CA ARG A 879 4.33 -16.53 29.92
C ARG A 879 3.98 -17.07 31.31
N LEU A 880 3.88 -16.18 32.30
CA LEU A 880 3.33 -16.47 33.62
C LEU A 880 2.37 -15.35 34.02
N THR A 881 1.25 -15.68 34.70
CA THR A 881 0.26 -14.67 35.13
C THR A 881 0.86 -13.68 36.15
N SER A 882 1.75 -14.14 37.02
CA SER A 882 2.53 -13.32 37.98
C SER A 882 3.82 -12.74 37.40
N GLU A 883 3.87 -12.52 36.08
CA GLU A 883 5.04 -11.99 35.37
C GLU A 883 5.44 -10.59 35.87
N GLY A 884 6.71 -10.38 36.08
CA GLY A 884 7.31 -9.13 36.59
C GLY A 884 8.04 -9.31 37.92
N THR A 885 7.62 -10.28 38.71
CA THR A 885 8.22 -10.60 40.02
C THR A 885 9.10 -11.84 39.99
N LEU A 886 8.93 -12.71 39.00
CA LEU A 886 9.66 -13.99 38.86
C LEU A 886 10.48 -14.02 37.59
N GLU A 887 11.62 -14.73 37.64
CA GLU A 887 12.49 -15.00 36.49
C GLU A 887 12.63 -16.52 36.34
N ALA A 888 12.51 -17.00 35.10
CA ALA A 888 12.62 -18.41 34.76
C ALA A 888 13.96 -18.71 34.08
N VAL A 889 14.64 -19.75 34.49
CA VAL A 889 15.81 -20.27 33.79
C VAL A 889 15.37 -21.49 32.99
N SER A 890 15.66 -21.48 31.67
CA SER A 890 15.36 -22.64 30.83
C SER A 890 16.10 -23.89 31.32
N LYS A 891 15.44 -25.05 31.24
CA LYS A 891 15.97 -26.34 31.70
C LYS A 891 16.07 -27.30 30.51
N GLU A 892 17.25 -27.92 30.35
CA GLU A 892 17.38 -29.04 29.40
C GLU A 892 16.93 -30.35 30.07
N LEU A 893 16.18 -31.14 29.31
CA LEU A 893 15.60 -32.40 29.75
C LEU A 893 15.80 -33.47 28.67
N THR A 894 16.27 -34.66 29.09
CA THR A 894 16.36 -35.79 28.17
C THR A 894 15.25 -36.78 28.48
N ILE A 895 14.37 -37.00 27.51
CA ILE A 895 13.27 -37.96 27.58
C ILE A 895 13.74 -39.25 26.92
N GLN A 896 14.00 -40.28 27.72
CA GLN A 896 14.56 -41.56 27.25
C GLN A 896 13.49 -42.45 26.62
N THR A 897 13.90 -43.35 25.73
CA THR A 897 13.03 -44.37 25.11
C THR A 897 12.57 -45.43 26.11
N THR A 898 13.33 -45.69 27.18
CA THR A 898 13.07 -46.74 28.18
C THR A 898 11.94 -46.42 29.14
N ASN A 899 11.72 -45.15 29.46
CA ASN A 899 10.70 -44.73 30.42
C ASN A 899 9.45 -44.17 29.68
N ASP A 900 8.26 -44.65 30.00
CA ASP A 900 7.00 -44.19 29.40
C ASP A 900 6.57 -42.81 29.88
N GLU A 901 6.96 -42.45 31.10
CA GLU A 901 6.65 -41.18 31.74
C GLU A 901 7.89 -40.63 32.48
N LEU A 902 8.16 -39.36 32.31
CA LEU A 902 9.07 -38.59 33.15
C LEU A 902 8.25 -37.77 34.13
N THR A 903 8.31 -38.13 35.42
CA THR A 903 7.55 -37.50 36.50
C THR A 903 8.42 -36.61 37.36
N ASN A 904 7.81 -35.76 38.17
CA ASN A 904 8.44 -34.90 39.16
C ASN A 904 9.52 -33.94 38.60
N VAL A 905 9.24 -33.41 37.40
CA VAL A 905 10.10 -32.38 36.81
C VAL A 905 9.79 -31.06 37.49
N GLU A 906 10.67 -30.59 38.35
CA GLU A 906 10.56 -29.24 38.90
C GLU A 906 11.20 -28.23 37.95
N PHE A 907 10.42 -27.17 37.64
CA PHE A 907 10.89 -26.01 36.88
C PHE A 907 10.99 -24.81 37.81
N ALA A 908 12.20 -24.44 38.16
CA ALA A 908 12.48 -23.43 39.18
C ALA A 908 12.25 -22.01 38.62
N LEU A 909 11.50 -21.24 39.39
CA LEU A 909 11.29 -19.80 39.20
C LEU A 909 12.01 -19.10 40.37
N LYS A 910 12.74 -18.03 40.08
CA LYS A 910 13.43 -17.20 41.08
C LYS A 910 12.75 -15.85 41.18
N ALA A 911 12.58 -15.34 42.40
CA ALA A 911 12.18 -13.96 42.59
C ALA A 911 13.27 -13.05 42.02
N LYS A 912 12.88 -12.03 41.24
CA LYS A 912 13.81 -11.05 40.69
C LYS A 912 14.42 -10.24 41.81
N GLU A 913 15.67 -10.50 42.12
CA GLU A 913 16.46 -9.62 42.95
C GLU A 913 16.84 -8.37 42.20
N ARG A 914 16.49 -7.19 42.75
CA ARG A 914 16.92 -5.92 42.21
C ARG A 914 18.39 -5.68 42.51
N ASN A 915 19.31 -6.16 41.69
CA ASN A 915 20.73 -5.79 41.78
C ASN A 915 20.94 -4.38 41.24
N ILE A 916 21.00 -3.39 42.09
CA ILE A 916 21.34 -2.00 41.75
C ILE A 916 22.87 -1.89 41.82
N LYS A 917 23.55 -1.98 40.69
CA LYS A 917 24.99 -1.64 40.59
C LYS A 917 25.12 -0.13 40.46
N PHE A 918 25.59 0.55 41.51
CA PHE A 918 25.98 1.96 41.44
C PHE A 918 27.35 2.06 40.75
N LYS A 919 27.42 2.71 39.62
CA LYS A 919 28.68 3.23 39.06
C LYS A 919 28.92 4.60 39.73
N SER A 920 29.88 4.65 40.64
CA SER A 920 30.36 5.94 41.16
C SER A 920 31.09 6.69 40.06
N ASN A 921 30.46 7.61 39.44
CA ASN A 921 31.12 8.63 38.64
C ASN A 921 31.36 9.85 39.53
N ASN A 922 32.62 10.07 39.88
CA ASN A 922 33.06 11.32 40.50
C ASN A 922 32.81 12.47 39.54
N PHE A 923 31.70 13.18 39.70
CA PHE A 923 31.48 14.49 39.08
C PHE A 923 32.28 15.54 39.86
N LYS A 924 33.39 16.00 39.30
CA LYS A 924 34.00 17.27 39.71
C LYS A 924 33.19 18.42 39.07
N ILE A 925 32.49 19.18 39.88
CA ILE A 925 31.93 20.47 39.46
C ILE A 925 33.10 21.45 39.53
N GLY A 926 33.53 21.92 38.35
CA GLY A 926 34.55 22.97 38.27
C GLY A 926 33.97 24.31 38.77
N ASN A 927 34.82 25.16 39.37
CA ASN A 927 34.56 26.49 39.85
C ASN A 927 33.97 27.42 38.80
#